data_ab99a5c057e9c5740aaaae46776b93fc
#
_entry.id   ab99a5c057e9c5740aaaae46776b93fc
#
_cell.length_a   1.000
_cell.length_b   1.000
_cell.length_c   1.000
_cell.angle_alpha   90.00
_cell.angle_beta   90.00
_cell.angle_gamma   90.00
#
_symmetry.space_group_name_H-M   'P 1'
#
loop_
_entity.id
_entity.type
_entity.pdbx_description
1 polymer ?
#
loop_
_entity_poly.entity_id
_entity_poly.type
_entity_poly.pdbx_seq_one_letter_code
_entity_poly.pdbx_strand_id
1 'polypeptide(L)'
;MKKKMILGALAILMLLPVHAQIAWKQVEPGVWKGVVGTPEDYSLLDVAAVTPLKESFARLPEVALPALVNEIVGSIQDGKTSLRIPLQKKEQLYGFGLNFQTVHQRGKILNLHVDHYGGKDNGRTHAPVPFYISSLGYGVFINSARYLTVYAGSGARKDSPNAPVAKDRNTDKTWTASPYSDAVSILVPAPGAEIYIFAGPTPMDVIRRYNLFCGGGTLPPRWGLGFTQRTQKLYTAEDVEKEADEFERQGYPLDFIGLEPGWQSKAYPCTLEWDEKRYTDPAGFVKTMLDKGIRINLWTNPYISPESEAYKEMYPVSGSHTVWCGIVPDLAGEKGRQLWKDKLEKEHINIGVSGYKIDEVDGYDRYVWPDVATFPSGISAEQMRQTYGLWVQRTTADLYKKRNQRTFGLVRASNGGSSSFPYVIYNDYYSHQDFITALINSGFSGVLWTPEVRGSKSAEEWLRRFQSVVFSPMAMINAWASGTKPWSFPEVAKQVKEYALLRMQMMPYWYTEFARYHFDGIPPFRAINLEPGFNPEQIITSELKTSNLEDNPYLEAIAKEIKDQYMAGEYLLVAPMFAGQTERTVMLPKGNWYDFYTGKYVGNGERITVSPGLDRIPVFVKDGAIIPFMEAALHAPKAGQKINLEIRHYGKADGAYRLYDDDGETFDYEKGVYSWRDIKVTRDKKGRLHGTISKAEKGKPNSIATVTWKFMTQE
;
A
#
# COMPACT_ATOMS: atom_id res chain seq x y z
N MET A 1 15.56 12.14 83.13
CA MET A 1 14.76 11.56 82.05
C MET A 1 15.28 12.12 80.70
N LYS A 2 16.07 11.33 79.98
CA LYS A 2 16.61 11.72 78.66
C LYS A 2 15.73 11.06 77.56
N LYS A 3 15.00 11.85 76.80
CA LYS A 3 14.29 11.39 75.59
C LYS A 3 15.28 11.19 74.47
N LYS A 4 15.42 9.97 73.97
CA LYS A 4 16.13 9.66 72.72
C LYS A 4 15.17 9.94 71.54
N MET A 5 15.52 10.89 70.69
CA MET A 5 14.90 11.07 69.39
C MET A 5 15.51 10.04 68.42
N ILE A 6 14.68 9.16 67.92
CA ILE A 6 15.06 8.26 66.81
C ILE A 6 14.73 9.01 65.51
N LEU A 7 15.78 9.42 64.76
CA LEU A 7 15.67 9.92 63.40
C LEU A 7 15.51 8.70 62.48
N GLY A 8 14.32 8.48 61.94
CA GLY A 8 14.10 7.54 60.87
C GLY A 8 14.56 8.16 59.55
N ALA A 9 15.65 7.67 58.99
CA ALA A 9 16.05 8.01 57.60
C ALA A 9 15.15 7.28 56.63
N LEU A 10 14.25 8.04 55.99
CA LEU A 10 13.46 7.55 54.86
C LEU A 10 14.40 7.53 53.63
N ALA A 11 14.91 6.35 53.27
CA ALA A 11 15.64 6.16 52.04
C ALA A 11 14.65 6.24 50.87
N ILE A 12 14.59 7.39 50.22
CA ILE A 12 13.92 7.52 48.93
C ILE A 12 14.78 6.77 47.91
N LEU A 13 14.39 5.52 47.59
CA LEU A 13 14.93 4.80 46.46
C LEU A 13 14.46 5.56 45.21
N MET A 14 15.32 6.43 44.67
CA MET A 14 15.16 6.91 43.28
C MET A 14 15.34 5.70 42.39
N LEU A 15 14.26 5.16 41.86
CA LEU A 15 14.28 4.21 40.77
C LEU A 15 14.88 4.93 39.55
N LEU A 16 16.21 4.81 39.41
CA LEU A 16 16.87 5.19 38.17
C LEU A 16 16.29 4.31 37.05
N PRO A 17 15.93 4.87 35.87
CA PRO A 17 15.45 4.05 34.78
C PRO A 17 16.52 3.02 34.42
N VAL A 18 16.16 1.74 34.52
CA VAL A 18 17.04 0.64 34.13
C VAL A 18 17.15 0.68 32.61
N HIS A 19 18.26 1.17 32.09
CA HIS A 19 18.59 1.11 30.67
C HIS A 19 19.02 -0.33 30.39
N ALA A 20 18.11 -1.14 29.84
CA ALA A 20 18.43 -2.50 29.42
C ALA A 20 19.05 -2.47 28.01
N GLN A 21 20.25 -3.03 27.88
CA GLN A 21 20.81 -3.32 26.56
C GLN A 21 19.94 -4.38 25.90
N ILE A 22 19.47 -4.11 24.67
CA ILE A 22 18.60 -5.00 23.92
C ILE A 22 19.42 -6.16 23.36
N ALA A 23 19.03 -7.39 23.69
CA ALA A 23 19.60 -8.58 23.07
C ALA A 23 18.93 -8.82 21.71
N TRP A 24 19.73 -8.79 20.66
CA TRP A 24 19.26 -8.99 19.30
C TRP A 24 19.42 -10.43 18.85
N LYS A 25 18.34 -11.03 18.34
CA LYS A 25 18.33 -12.37 17.76
C LYS A 25 17.95 -12.28 16.27
N GLN A 26 18.79 -12.80 15.39
CA GLN A 26 18.43 -12.95 13.99
C GLN A 26 17.31 -13.97 13.85
N VAL A 27 16.21 -13.58 13.19
CA VAL A 27 15.02 -14.40 12.96
C VAL A 27 14.88 -14.83 11.51
N GLU A 28 15.35 -14.01 10.57
CA GLU A 28 15.52 -14.32 9.15
C GLU A 28 16.79 -13.61 8.62
N PRO A 29 17.35 -13.98 7.46
CA PRO A 29 18.50 -13.28 6.89
C PRO A 29 18.28 -11.77 6.75
N GLY A 30 19.06 -10.96 7.49
CA GLY A 30 18.94 -9.52 7.51
C GLY A 30 17.74 -8.99 8.35
N VAL A 31 17.13 -9.84 9.18
CA VAL A 31 16.06 -9.46 10.09
C VAL A 31 16.39 -9.89 11.52
N TRP A 32 16.40 -8.95 12.44
CA TRP A 32 16.66 -9.21 13.87
C TRP A 32 15.46 -8.78 14.73
N LYS A 33 15.21 -9.55 15.75
CA LYS A 33 14.22 -9.26 16.79
C LYS A 33 14.93 -8.89 18.09
N GLY A 34 14.49 -7.81 18.71
CA GLY A 34 14.83 -7.41 20.07
C GLY A 34 13.57 -7.26 20.91
N VAL A 35 13.73 -7.40 22.22
CA VAL A 35 12.63 -7.28 23.18
C VAL A 35 13.06 -6.35 24.31
N VAL A 36 12.16 -5.44 24.68
CA VAL A 36 12.27 -4.59 25.87
C VAL A 36 11.10 -4.89 26.78
N GLY A 37 11.37 -5.17 28.06
CA GLY A 37 10.33 -5.48 29.05
C GLY A 37 9.53 -6.73 28.73
N THR A 38 8.24 -6.70 29.04
CA THR A 38 7.30 -7.80 28.80
C THR A 38 6.27 -7.34 27.76
N PRO A 39 6.46 -7.65 26.48
CA PRO A 39 5.48 -7.35 25.44
C PRO A 39 4.14 -8.01 25.73
N GLU A 40 3.08 -7.41 25.21
CA GLU A 40 1.74 -8.00 25.26
C GLU A 40 1.62 -9.17 24.28
N ASP A 41 0.77 -10.16 24.62
CA ASP A 41 0.53 -11.35 23.79
C ASP A 41 -0.32 -11.06 22.54
N TYR A 42 -0.89 -9.86 22.42
CA TYR A 42 -1.69 -9.44 21.28
C TYR A 42 -0.93 -8.42 20.44
N SER A 43 -0.57 -8.77 19.21
CA SER A 43 0.28 -7.96 18.36
C SER A 43 -0.24 -7.88 16.91
N LEU A 44 0.30 -6.94 16.13
CA LEU A 44 -0.03 -6.77 14.72
C LEU A 44 0.34 -8.00 13.87
N LEU A 45 1.52 -8.58 14.12
CA LEU A 45 2.00 -9.74 13.35
C LEU A 45 1.17 -11.00 13.64
N ASP A 46 0.69 -11.19 14.87
CA ASP A 46 -0.19 -12.30 15.23
C ASP A 46 -1.56 -12.16 14.57
N VAL A 47 -2.14 -10.96 14.60
CA VAL A 47 -3.41 -10.67 13.95
C VAL A 47 -3.31 -10.87 12.44
N ALA A 48 -2.25 -10.39 11.82
CA ALA A 48 -1.99 -10.58 10.39
C ALA A 48 -1.59 -12.04 10.02
N ALA A 49 -1.31 -12.90 11.03
CA ALA A 49 -0.80 -14.26 10.84
C ALA A 49 0.43 -14.33 9.92
N VAL A 50 1.37 -13.45 10.19
CA VAL A 50 2.58 -13.29 9.37
C VAL A 50 3.38 -14.58 9.31
N THR A 51 3.74 -14.99 8.09
CA THR A 51 4.61 -16.14 7.83
C THR A 51 5.67 -15.76 6.80
N PRO A 52 6.95 -15.67 7.17
CA PRO A 52 8.02 -15.28 6.26
C PRO A 52 8.18 -16.24 5.07
N LEU A 53 8.44 -15.70 3.89
CA LEU A 53 8.78 -16.45 2.68
C LEU A 53 10.27 -16.87 2.68
N LYS A 54 10.60 -17.94 3.40
CA LYS A 54 11.98 -18.40 3.64
C LYS A 54 12.78 -18.62 2.36
N GLU A 55 12.18 -19.21 1.34
CA GLU A 55 12.87 -19.45 0.05
C GLU A 55 13.29 -18.15 -0.65
N SER A 56 12.49 -17.10 -0.49
CA SER A 56 12.80 -15.77 -1.02
C SER A 56 13.91 -15.09 -0.23
N PHE A 57 13.93 -15.24 1.10
CA PHE A 57 15.02 -14.76 1.93
C PHE A 57 16.37 -15.41 1.58
N ALA A 58 16.39 -16.71 1.28
CA ALA A 58 17.61 -17.42 0.90
C ALA A 58 18.27 -16.86 -0.39
N ARG A 59 17.54 -16.10 -1.20
CA ARG A 59 18.07 -15.45 -2.41
C ARG A 59 18.60 -14.02 -2.17
N LEU A 60 18.37 -13.46 -0.99
CA LEU A 60 18.86 -12.12 -0.65
C LEU A 60 20.31 -12.17 -0.13
N PRO A 61 21.12 -11.12 -0.37
CA PRO A 61 22.47 -11.07 0.16
C PRO A 61 22.47 -11.10 1.69
N GLU A 62 23.44 -11.79 2.27
CA GLU A 62 23.68 -11.72 3.71
C GLU A 62 24.12 -10.30 4.09
N VAL A 63 23.63 -9.83 5.21
CA VAL A 63 23.97 -8.52 5.78
C VAL A 63 24.19 -8.65 7.28
N ALA A 64 25.09 -7.88 7.83
CA ALA A 64 25.33 -7.80 9.26
C ALA A 64 24.28 -6.91 9.95
N LEU A 65 24.12 -7.09 11.25
CA LEU A 65 23.37 -6.16 12.08
C LEU A 65 24.00 -4.76 12.00
N PRO A 66 23.24 -3.72 11.66
CA PRO A 66 23.78 -2.36 11.61
C PRO A 66 24.35 -1.93 12.96
N ALA A 67 25.56 -1.32 12.96
CA ALA A 67 26.27 -0.96 14.19
C ALA A 67 25.43 -0.08 15.15
N LEU A 68 24.67 0.88 14.57
CA LEU A 68 23.79 1.78 15.33
C LEU A 68 22.72 1.03 16.17
N VAL A 69 22.37 -0.20 15.80
CA VAL A 69 21.35 -0.99 16.51
C VAL A 69 21.82 -1.31 17.94
N ASN A 70 23.12 -1.43 18.17
CA ASN A 70 23.68 -1.61 19.50
C ASN A 70 23.55 -0.37 20.39
N GLU A 71 23.24 0.80 19.81
CA GLU A 71 23.03 2.07 20.50
C GLU A 71 21.53 2.33 20.77
N ILE A 72 20.64 1.45 20.33
CA ILE A 72 19.21 1.54 20.64
C ILE A 72 19.00 1.29 22.13
N VAL A 73 18.34 2.24 22.78
CA VAL A 73 18.06 2.19 24.21
C VAL A 73 16.57 2.01 24.43
N GLY A 74 16.22 1.01 25.24
CA GLY A 74 14.88 0.80 25.76
C GLY A 74 14.80 1.14 27.25
N SER A 75 13.70 1.76 27.67
CA SER A 75 13.41 1.98 29.10
C SER A 75 11.92 1.80 29.38
N ILE A 76 11.61 1.41 30.61
CA ILE A 76 10.23 1.24 31.07
C ILE A 76 10.02 2.18 32.24
N GLN A 77 8.96 2.97 32.15
CA GLN A 77 8.54 3.85 33.25
C GLN A 77 7.01 3.92 33.27
N ASP A 78 6.42 3.80 34.44
CA ASP A 78 4.96 3.89 34.68
C ASP A 78 4.15 2.97 33.74
N GLY A 79 4.64 1.73 33.51
CA GLY A 79 3.98 0.74 32.63
C GLY A 79 4.04 1.07 31.15
N LYS A 80 4.87 2.02 30.73
CA LYS A 80 5.08 2.40 29.33
C LYS A 80 6.52 2.17 28.91
N THR A 81 6.70 1.71 27.69
CA THR A 81 8.03 1.50 27.09
C THR A 81 8.41 2.69 26.24
N SER A 82 9.61 3.21 26.42
CA SER A 82 10.22 4.23 25.60
C SER A 82 11.43 3.66 24.86
N LEU A 83 11.50 3.88 23.58
CA LEU A 83 12.60 3.46 22.71
C LEU A 83 13.29 4.71 22.14
N ARG A 84 14.61 4.69 22.10
CA ARG A 84 15.41 5.74 21.46
C ARG A 84 16.36 5.11 20.46
N ILE A 85 16.20 5.49 19.19
CA ILE A 85 16.98 5.01 18.05
C ILE A 85 17.83 6.19 17.55
N PRO A 86 19.18 6.10 17.56
CA PRO A 86 20.05 7.19 17.14
C PRO A 86 19.85 7.56 15.68
N LEU A 87 20.03 8.83 15.34
CA LEU A 87 20.00 9.36 13.98
C LEU A 87 21.28 10.08 13.64
N GLN A 88 21.77 9.87 12.43
CA GLN A 88 22.85 10.67 11.86
C GLN A 88 22.33 12.01 11.31
N LYS A 89 23.22 13.03 11.20
CA LYS A 89 22.85 14.40 10.86
C LYS A 89 22.03 14.54 9.57
N LYS A 90 22.41 13.84 8.50
CA LYS A 90 21.73 13.93 7.19
C LYS A 90 20.78 12.76 6.91
N GLU A 91 20.53 11.93 7.88
CA GLU A 91 19.66 10.75 7.74
C GLU A 91 18.22 11.16 7.47
N GLN A 92 17.59 10.52 6.49
CA GLN A 92 16.21 10.73 6.10
C GLN A 92 15.36 9.53 6.52
N LEU A 93 14.11 9.77 6.85
CA LEU A 93 13.15 8.76 7.32
C LEU A 93 11.94 8.73 6.39
N TYR A 94 11.51 7.52 6.04
CA TYR A 94 10.35 7.26 5.19
C TYR A 94 9.42 6.24 5.86
N GLY A 95 8.13 6.24 5.53
CA GLY A 95 7.18 5.27 6.06
C GLY A 95 6.30 5.81 7.20
N PHE A 96 6.17 5.07 8.28
CA PHE A 96 5.18 5.29 9.34
C PHE A 96 3.74 5.27 8.82
N GLY A 97 3.47 4.43 7.82
CA GLY A 97 2.15 4.22 7.26
C GLY A 97 1.82 5.08 6.04
N LEU A 98 0.54 5.21 5.78
CA LEU A 98 0.03 5.89 4.60
C LEU A 98 -0.09 7.39 4.87
N ASN A 99 0.82 8.17 4.27
CA ASN A 99 0.86 9.63 4.33
C ASN A 99 0.48 10.23 2.97
N PHE A 100 -0.15 11.40 2.97
CA PHE A 100 -0.76 12.01 1.78
C PHE A 100 -0.11 13.32 1.33
N GLN A 101 0.67 13.98 2.19
CA GLN A 101 1.19 15.32 1.89
C GLN A 101 2.70 15.36 1.75
N THR A 102 3.41 14.47 2.46
CA THR A 102 4.87 14.45 2.48
C THR A 102 5.42 13.03 2.39
N VAL A 103 6.60 12.88 1.81
CA VAL A 103 7.34 11.61 1.73
C VAL A 103 8.31 11.50 2.92
N HIS A 104 8.99 12.59 3.26
CA HIS A 104 9.91 12.65 4.38
C HIS A 104 9.19 12.79 5.73
N GLN A 105 9.58 11.98 6.70
CA GLN A 105 8.94 11.92 8.00
C GLN A 105 9.78 12.54 9.13
N ARG A 106 11.07 12.81 8.90
CA ARG A 106 11.93 13.39 9.94
C ARG A 106 11.47 14.78 10.35
N GLY A 107 11.48 15.05 11.66
CA GLY A 107 10.99 16.29 12.27
C GLY A 107 9.54 16.27 12.73
N LYS A 108 8.80 15.21 12.42
CA LYS A 108 7.39 15.09 12.77
C LYS A 108 7.17 14.44 14.15
N ILE A 109 6.02 14.76 14.73
CA ILE A 109 5.42 14.00 15.84
C ILE A 109 4.21 13.28 15.25
N LEU A 110 4.23 11.94 15.31
CA LEU A 110 3.21 11.09 14.72
C LEU A 110 2.50 10.31 15.81
N ASN A 111 1.16 10.38 15.82
CA ASN A 111 0.32 9.56 16.67
C ASN A 111 -0.28 8.45 15.81
N LEU A 112 0.30 7.25 15.86
CA LEU A 112 -0.06 6.15 14.98
C LEU A 112 -1.39 5.52 15.41
N HIS A 113 -2.49 6.04 14.86
CA HIS A 113 -3.84 5.57 15.10
C HIS A 113 -4.53 5.24 13.78
N VAL A 114 -5.17 4.09 13.69
CA VAL A 114 -6.13 3.83 12.60
C VAL A 114 -7.25 4.84 12.70
N ASP A 115 -7.39 5.66 11.66
CA ASP A 115 -8.41 6.70 11.58
C ASP A 115 -8.71 7.06 10.12
N HIS A 116 -9.83 7.71 9.91
CA HIS A 116 -10.11 8.37 8.66
C HIS A 116 -9.14 9.54 8.46
N TYR A 117 -8.46 9.57 7.30
CA TYR A 117 -7.50 10.65 7.02
C TYR A 117 -8.20 12.01 7.02
N GLY A 118 -7.76 12.88 7.90
CA GLY A 118 -8.36 14.19 8.15
C GLY A 118 -7.64 15.38 7.50
N GLY A 119 -6.82 15.15 6.47
CA GLY A 119 -6.10 16.21 5.75
C GLY A 119 -4.76 16.62 6.38
N LYS A 120 -4.19 15.83 7.29
CA LYS A 120 -2.90 16.10 7.95
C LYS A 120 -2.10 14.82 8.15
N ASP A 121 -0.82 14.85 7.80
CA ASP A 121 0.12 13.76 8.06
C ASP A 121 0.64 13.84 9.51
N ASN A 122 -0.16 13.37 10.45
CA ASN A 122 0.13 13.35 11.89
C ASN A 122 0.12 11.95 12.50
N GLY A 123 0.10 10.89 11.66
CA GLY A 123 0.04 9.50 12.08
C GLY A 123 -1.39 8.93 12.20
N ARG A 124 -2.43 9.77 12.17
CA ARG A 124 -3.84 9.35 12.12
C ARG A 124 -4.24 9.16 10.68
N THR A 125 -4.34 7.91 10.26
CA THR A 125 -4.52 7.55 8.86
C THR A 125 -5.13 6.15 8.72
N HIS A 126 -5.52 5.78 7.49
CA HIS A 126 -6.09 4.46 7.16
C HIS A 126 -5.16 3.29 7.47
N ALA A 127 -3.85 3.49 7.42
CA ALA A 127 -2.86 2.46 7.74
C ALA A 127 -1.64 3.10 8.43
N PRO A 128 -1.70 3.27 9.77
CA PRO A 128 -0.61 3.85 10.57
C PRO A 128 0.45 2.78 10.89
N VAL A 129 1.08 2.23 9.87
CA VAL A 129 2.05 1.13 10.02
C VAL A 129 3.24 1.58 10.87
N PRO A 130 3.55 0.92 12.00
CA PRO A 130 4.65 1.27 12.88
C PRO A 130 6.00 0.78 12.34
N PHE A 131 6.25 1.06 11.07
CA PHE A 131 7.45 0.72 10.33
C PHE A 131 7.99 1.95 9.61
N TYR A 132 9.30 2.18 9.74
CA TYR A 132 9.98 3.20 8.96
C TYR A 132 11.30 2.68 8.36
N ILE A 133 11.74 3.33 7.31
CA ILE A 133 12.97 3.06 6.59
C ILE A 133 13.89 4.27 6.70
N SER A 134 15.14 4.02 7.05
CA SER A 134 16.22 5.01 7.02
C SER A 134 16.90 5.03 5.66
N SER A 135 17.29 6.22 5.20
CA SER A 135 18.16 6.38 4.02
C SER A 135 19.52 5.66 4.14
N LEU A 136 19.88 5.19 5.34
CA LEU A 136 21.13 4.45 5.62
C LEU A 136 21.00 2.94 5.41
N GLY A 137 19.87 2.44 4.94
CA GLY A 137 19.69 1.01 4.62
C GLY A 137 19.30 0.14 5.83
N TYR A 138 18.57 0.70 6.77
CA TYR A 138 17.89 -0.08 7.80
C TYR A 138 16.44 0.37 7.97
N GLY A 139 15.61 -0.50 8.51
CA GLY A 139 14.23 -0.20 8.90
C GLY A 139 13.93 -0.73 10.29
N VAL A 140 12.99 -0.08 10.95
CA VAL A 140 12.54 -0.46 12.30
C VAL A 140 11.04 -0.66 12.31
N PHE A 141 10.59 -1.79 12.79
CA PHE A 141 9.18 -2.11 12.98
C PHE A 141 8.91 -2.40 14.46
N ILE A 142 7.87 -1.78 15.01
CA ILE A 142 7.41 -2.01 16.38
C ILE A 142 6.15 -2.88 16.34
N ASN A 143 6.27 -4.11 16.84
CA ASN A 143 5.16 -5.06 16.84
C ASN A 143 4.25 -4.83 18.05
N SER A 144 3.39 -3.82 17.96
CA SER A 144 2.43 -3.46 18.99
C SER A 144 1.11 -3.02 18.36
N ALA A 145 0.01 -3.46 18.94
CA ALA A 145 -1.35 -3.06 18.59
C ALA A 145 -1.85 -1.84 19.39
N ARG A 146 -0.96 -1.11 20.05
CA ARG A 146 -1.26 0.09 20.83
C ARG A 146 -1.13 1.36 19.97
N TYR A 147 -1.67 2.47 20.47
CA TYR A 147 -1.44 3.79 19.89
C TYR A 147 -0.03 4.25 20.19
N LEU A 148 0.83 4.25 19.21
CA LEU A 148 2.21 4.68 19.37
C LEU A 148 2.35 6.18 19.15
N THR A 149 3.18 6.84 19.96
CA THR A 149 3.64 8.19 19.68
C THR A 149 5.09 8.15 19.23
N VAL A 150 5.34 8.69 18.05
CA VAL A 150 6.67 8.74 17.43
C VAL A 150 7.15 10.17 17.33
N TYR A 151 8.30 10.44 17.92
CA TYR A 151 9.06 11.68 17.75
C TYR A 151 10.17 11.38 16.73
N ALA A 152 9.87 11.60 15.47
CA ALA A 152 10.73 11.20 14.35
C ALA A 152 11.89 12.20 14.14
N GLY A 153 12.83 12.26 15.06
CA GLY A 153 13.91 13.24 15.04
C GLY A 153 13.47 14.63 15.54
N SER A 154 12.47 14.67 16.41
CA SER A 154 12.01 15.84 17.15
C SER A 154 12.18 15.64 18.66
N GLY A 155 12.06 16.70 19.45
CA GLY A 155 12.20 16.60 20.92
C GLY A 155 13.65 16.39 21.36
N ALA A 156 14.50 17.40 21.21
CA ALA A 156 15.91 17.34 21.57
C ALA A 156 16.11 17.13 23.08
N ARG A 157 16.99 16.18 23.44
CA ARG A 157 17.37 15.94 24.83
C ARG A 157 18.48 16.88 25.26
N LYS A 158 18.46 17.33 26.53
CA LYS A 158 19.50 18.17 27.10
C LYS A 158 20.87 17.50 27.25
N ASP A 159 20.88 16.18 27.34
CA ASP A 159 22.05 15.31 27.49
C ASP A 159 22.52 14.70 26.15
N SER A 160 21.96 15.14 25.02
CA SER A 160 22.42 14.70 23.72
C SER A 160 23.83 15.21 23.42
N PRO A 161 24.74 14.34 22.93
CA PRO A 161 26.08 14.78 22.49
C PRO A 161 26.00 15.75 21.29
N ASN A 162 24.87 15.75 20.55
CA ASN A 162 24.61 16.61 19.40
C ASN A 162 23.42 17.55 19.69
N ALA A 163 23.32 18.08 20.89
CA ALA A 163 22.27 19.02 21.24
C ALA A 163 22.26 20.22 20.29
N PRO A 164 21.09 20.69 19.83
CA PRO A 164 21.00 21.86 18.98
C PRO A 164 21.48 23.10 19.71
N VAL A 165 22.15 23.98 18.99
CA VAL A 165 22.64 25.29 19.54
C VAL A 165 21.43 26.19 19.74
N ALA A 166 21.37 26.84 20.90
CA ALA A 166 20.32 27.81 21.20
C ALA A 166 20.45 29.03 20.29
N LYS A 167 19.35 29.46 19.69
CA LYS A 167 19.27 30.63 18.81
C LYS A 167 18.27 31.63 19.37
N ASP A 168 18.51 32.92 19.21
CA ASP A 168 17.58 33.97 19.60
C ASP A 168 16.57 34.22 18.48
N ARG A 169 15.28 33.96 18.76
CA ARG A 169 14.19 34.15 17.82
C ARG A 169 14.10 35.56 17.24
N ASN A 170 14.57 36.57 17.99
CA ASN A 170 14.41 37.96 17.58
C ASN A 170 15.52 38.40 16.61
N THR A 171 16.67 37.72 16.63
CA THR A 171 17.87 38.13 15.90
C THR A 171 18.38 37.10 14.91
N ASP A 172 18.08 35.81 15.12
CA ASP A 172 18.51 34.71 14.24
C ASP A 172 17.37 34.22 13.35
N LYS A 173 17.50 34.50 12.05
CA LYS A 173 16.51 34.10 11.04
C LYS A 173 16.42 32.58 10.88
N THR A 174 17.37 31.80 11.35
CA THR A 174 17.38 30.33 11.30
C THR A 174 16.78 29.70 12.56
N TRP A 175 16.19 30.49 13.45
CA TRP A 175 15.47 29.97 14.62
C TRP A 175 14.27 29.10 14.21
N THR A 176 14.06 28.02 14.94
CA THR A 176 12.89 27.14 14.77
C THR A 176 12.34 26.68 16.12
N ALA A 177 11.03 26.54 16.21
CA ALA A 177 10.37 25.97 17.39
C ALA A 177 10.63 24.46 17.55
N SER A 178 11.00 23.76 16.47
CA SER A 178 11.26 22.33 16.45
C SER A 178 12.72 22.08 16.05
N PRO A 179 13.67 22.23 16.99
CA PRO A 179 15.08 22.06 16.68
C PRO A 179 15.41 20.61 16.33
N TYR A 180 16.51 20.43 15.63
CA TYR A 180 17.07 19.13 15.27
C TYR A 180 17.21 18.22 16.49
N SER A 181 16.82 16.94 16.37
CA SER A 181 17.10 15.89 17.32
C SER A 181 17.88 14.74 16.67
N ASP A 182 18.79 14.15 17.45
CA ASP A 182 19.66 13.06 17.05
C ASP A 182 19.08 11.67 17.28
N ALA A 183 17.76 11.56 17.46
CA ALA A 183 17.10 10.28 17.66
C ALA A 183 15.65 10.28 17.16
N VAL A 184 15.18 9.09 16.77
CA VAL A 184 13.75 8.73 16.80
C VAL A 184 13.44 8.24 18.21
N SER A 185 12.45 8.86 18.85
CA SER A 185 11.93 8.37 20.13
C SER A 185 10.51 7.85 19.94
N ILE A 186 10.24 6.63 20.42
CA ILE A 186 8.94 5.98 20.28
C ILE A 186 8.40 5.65 21.67
N LEU A 187 7.19 6.11 21.97
CA LEU A 187 6.46 5.75 23.17
C LEU A 187 5.43 4.65 22.84
N VAL A 188 5.57 3.51 23.50
CA VAL A 188 4.63 2.39 23.45
C VAL A 188 3.89 2.35 24.79
N PRO A 189 2.55 2.54 24.83
CA PRO A 189 1.79 2.52 26.09
C PRO A 189 1.53 1.08 26.57
N ALA A 190 2.61 0.31 26.75
CA ALA A 190 2.61 -1.07 27.21
C ALA A 190 3.90 -1.35 28.01
N PRO A 191 3.91 -2.36 28.91
CA PRO A 191 5.05 -2.70 29.77
C PRO A 191 6.20 -3.37 29.02
N GLY A 192 6.14 -3.47 27.71
CA GLY A 192 7.18 -4.01 26.85
C GLY A 192 6.88 -3.78 25.38
N ALA A 193 7.89 -4.02 24.54
CA ALA A 193 7.77 -3.93 23.10
C ALA A 193 8.66 -4.94 22.39
N GLU A 194 8.17 -5.53 21.31
CA GLU A 194 8.97 -6.25 20.32
C GLU A 194 9.41 -5.30 19.23
N ILE A 195 10.69 -5.35 18.88
CA ILE A 195 11.31 -4.50 17.89
C ILE A 195 11.93 -5.40 16.81
N TYR A 196 11.65 -5.12 15.56
CA TYR A 196 12.29 -5.80 14.44
C TYR A 196 13.15 -4.80 13.64
N ILE A 197 14.38 -5.21 13.37
CA ILE A 197 15.32 -4.48 12.52
C ILE A 197 15.44 -5.21 11.19
N PHE A 198 15.19 -4.50 10.11
CA PHE A 198 15.38 -4.95 8.74
C PHE A 198 16.60 -4.22 8.17
N ALA A 199 17.58 -4.93 7.68
CA ALA A 199 18.79 -4.31 7.13
C ALA A 199 19.02 -4.71 5.69
N GLY A 200 19.64 -3.82 4.92
CA GLY A 200 20.02 -4.08 3.54
C GLY A 200 21.08 -3.09 3.06
N PRO A 201 21.74 -3.37 1.93
CA PRO A 201 22.67 -2.41 1.33
C PRO A 201 21.98 -1.10 0.93
N THR A 202 20.67 -1.16 0.64
CA THR A 202 19.87 -0.02 0.17
C THR A 202 18.51 0.02 0.88
N PRO A 203 17.82 1.18 0.89
CA PRO A 203 16.44 1.28 1.35
C PRO A 203 15.48 0.31 0.63
N MET A 204 15.72 0.00 -0.66
CA MET A 204 14.96 -0.99 -1.40
C MET A 204 15.09 -2.39 -0.78
N ASP A 205 16.29 -2.78 -0.37
CA ASP A 205 16.50 -4.10 0.25
C ASP A 205 15.83 -4.20 1.61
N VAL A 206 15.67 -3.09 2.31
CA VAL A 206 14.96 -3.02 3.59
C VAL A 206 13.46 -3.30 3.38
N ILE A 207 12.80 -2.61 2.44
CA ILE A 207 11.37 -2.83 2.18
C ILE A 207 11.10 -4.22 1.60
N ARG A 208 12.00 -4.74 0.77
CA ARG A 208 11.92 -6.13 0.27
C ARG A 208 11.88 -7.12 1.43
N ARG A 209 12.80 -6.99 2.40
CA ARG A 209 12.83 -7.87 3.57
C ARG A 209 11.58 -7.73 4.43
N TYR A 210 11.08 -6.52 4.64
CA TYR A 210 9.83 -6.32 5.35
C TYR A 210 8.66 -7.02 4.65
N ASN A 211 8.49 -6.82 3.36
CA ASN A 211 7.43 -7.47 2.60
C ASN A 211 7.56 -9.00 2.62
N LEU A 212 8.75 -9.54 2.39
CA LEU A 212 9.00 -10.98 2.45
C LEU A 212 8.80 -11.57 3.85
N PHE A 213 9.15 -10.82 4.89
CA PHE A 213 8.87 -11.18 6.28
C PHE A 213 7.37 -11.28 6.54
N CYS A 214 6.58 -10.39 5.96
CA CYS A 214 5.12 -10.37 6.04
C CYS A 214 4.42 -11.37 5.10
N GLY A 215 5.13 -12.33 4.51
CA GLY A 215 4.56 -13.35 3.62
C GLY A 215 4.62 -13.01 2.14
N GLY A 216 5.42 -12.01 1.77
CA GLY A 216 5.46 -11.43 0.42
C GLY A 216 4.36 -10.39 0.22
N GLY A 217 4.37 -9.73 -0.94
CA GLY A 217 3.24 -8.92 -1.37
C GLY A 217 2.08 -9.78 -1.88
N THR A 218 0.90 -9.23 -1.93
CA THR A 218 -0.22 -9.93 -2.56
C THR A 218 0.03 -10.18 -4.05
N LEU A 219 -0.34 -11.36 -4.53
CA LEU A 219 -0.43 -11.68 -5.96
C LEU A 219 -1.92 -11.76 -6.33
N PRO A 220 -2.50 -10.67 -6.88
CA PRO A 220 -3.91 -10.65 -7.24
C PRO A 220 -4.26 -11.68 -8.33
N PRO A 221 -5.52 -12.07 -8.47
CA PRO A 221 -5.96 -12.74 -9.70
C PRO A 221 -5.80 -11.77 -10.89
N ARG A 222 -5.62 -12.30 -12.11
CA ARG A 222 -5.45 -11.45 -13.31
C ARG A 222 -6.59 -10.46 -13.49
N TRP A 223 -7.83 -10.90 -13.28
CA TRP A 223 -9.00 -10.03 -13.38
C TRP A 223 -8.97 -8.84 -12.41
N GLY A 224 -8.32 -8.98 -11.25
CA GLY A 224 -8.16 -7.90 -10.27
C GLY A 224 -7.24 -6.75 -10.76
N LEU A 225 -6.37 -7.02 -11.72
CA LEU A 225 -5.49 -6.04 -12.35
C LEU A 225 -6.07 -5.40 -13.62
N GLY A 226 -7.22 -5.86 -14.08
CA GLY A 226 -7.95 -5.27 -15.20
C GLY A 226 -8.66 -3.98 -14.81
N PHE A 227 -9.79 -3.72 -15.43
CA PHE A 227 -10.57 -2.51 -15.21
C PHE A 227 -11.80 -2.79 -14.36
N THR A 228 -12.12 -1.90 -13.42
CA THR A 228 -13.31 -2.01 -12.55
C THR A 228 -14.15 -0.75 -12.52
N GLN A 229 -15.44 -0.93 -12.45
CA GLN A 229 -16.46 0.09 -12.24
C GLN A 229 -17.20 -0.20 -10.93
N ARG A 230 -17.35 0.81 -10.08
CA ARG A 230 -18.27 0.75 -8.96
C ARG A 230 -19.56 1.46 -9.34
N THR A 231 -20.69 0.76 -9.19
CA THR A 231 -21.99 1.22 -9.66
C THR A 231 -22.59 2.31 -8.80
N GLN A 232 -23.63 2.95 -9.30
CA GLN A 232 -24.46 3.85 -8.52
C GLN A 232 -25.18 3.07 -7.39
N LYS A 233 -25.35 3.70 -6.24
CA LYS A 233 -25.69 3.05 -4.96
C LYS A 233 -27.00 2.24 -4.92
N LEU A 234 -27.97 2.58 -5.76
CA LEU A 234 -29.31 1.95 -5.74
C LEU A 234 -29.62 1.15 -7.02
N TYR A 235 -28.61 0.78 -7.80
CA TYR A 235 -28.81 -0.03 -8.98
C TYR A 235 -29.47 -1.38 -8.65
N THR A 236 -30.37 -1.79 -9.55
CA THR A 236 -30.93 -3.14 -9.59
C THR A 236 -30.03 -4.09 -10.37
N ALA A 237 -30.27 -5.38 -10.29
CA ALA A 237 -29.59 -6.38 -11.14
C ALA A 237 -29.66 -6.01 -12.63
N GLU A 238 -30.84 -5.60 -13.11
CA GLU A 238 -31.05 -5.16 -14.48
C GLU A 238 -30.24 -3.92 -14.85
N ASP A 239 -30.12 -2.92 -13.93
CA ASP A 239 -29.30 -1.73 -14.17
C ASP A 239 -27.81 -2.10 -14.31
N VAL A 240 -27.32 -3.02 -13.48
CA VAL A 240 -25.93 -3.51 -13.51
C VAL A 240 -25.65 -4.26 -14.81
N GLU A 241 -26.56 -5.14 -15.23
CA GLU A 241 -26.45 -5.88 -16.50
C GLU A 241 -26.45 -4.94 -17.69
N LYS A 242 -27.33 -3.93 -17.71
CA LYS A 242 -27.36 -2.89 -18.77
C LYS A 242 -26.07 -2.10 -18.81
N GLU A 243 -25.50 -1.74 -17.65
CA GLU A 243 -24.22 -1.03 -17.59
C GLU A 243 -23.09 -1.91 -18.13
N ALA A 244 -23.05 -3.19 -17.78
CA ALA A 244 -22.07 -4.13 -18.32
C ALA A 244 -22.16 -4.27 -19.85
N ASP A 245 -23.37 -4.41 -20.38
CA ASP A 245 -23.62 -4.45 -21.81
C ASP A 245 -23.22 -3.16 -22.54
N GLU A 246 -23.36 -2.01 -21.86
CA GLU A 246 -22.92 -0.72 -22.37
C GLU A 246 -21.40 -0.63 -22.45
N PHE A 247 -20.65 -1.13 -21.45
CA PHE A 247 -19.19 -1.21 -21.50
C PHE A 247 -18.72 -2.02 -22.72
N GLU A 248 -19.30 -3.20 -22.94
CA GLU A 248 -18.99 -4.06 -24.07
C GLU A 248 -19.33 -3.36 -25.41
N ARG A 249 -20.52 -2.79 -25.53
CA ARG A 249 -20.99 -2.08 -26.74
C ARG A 249 -20.13 -0.88 -27.07
N GLN A 250 -19.66 -0.14 -26.05
CA GLN A 250 -18.74 0.99 -26.20
C GLN A 250 -17.29 0.55 -26.42
N GLY A 251 -16.97 -0.74 -26.21
CA GLY A 251 -15.63 -1.29 -26.35
C GLY A 251 -14.66 -0.84 -25.25
N TYR A 252 -15.14 -0.67 -24.04
CA TYR A 252 -14.33 -0.43 -22.85
C TYR A 252 -14.12 -1.74 -22.07
N PRO A 253 -12.93 -1.97 -21.51
CA PRO A 253 -12.69 -3.16 -20.69
C PRO A 253 -13.45 -3.09 -19.38
N LEU A 254 -13.85 -4.25 -18.86
CA LEU A 254 -14.51 -4.39 -17.56
C LEU A 254 -14.31 -5.80 -17.01
N ASP A 255 -13.52 -5.96 -15.96
CA ASP A 255 -13.21 -7.25 -15.37
C ASP A 255 -14.05 -7.56 -14.12
N PHE A 256 -14.37 -6.55 -13.34
CA PHE A 256 -15.28 -6.70 -12.21
C PHE A 256 -16.09 -5.43 -11.93
N ILE A 257 -17.30 -5.64 -11.45
CA ILE A 257 -18.22 -4.59 -11.02
C ILE A 257 -18.32 -4.62 -9.50
N GLY A 258 -18.22 -3.45 -8.88
CA GLY A 258 -18.48 -3.27 -7.48
C GLY A 258 -19.90 -2.77 -7.23
N LEU A 259 -20.72 -3.55 -6.53
CA LEU A 259 -22.03 -3.12 -6.09
C LEU A 259 -21.87 -2.26 -4.82
N GLU A 260 -22.45 -1.07 -4.85
CA GLU A 260 -22.45 -0.13 -3.72
C GLU A 260 -23.57 -0.43 -2.71
N PRO A 261 -23.72 0.24 -1.57
CA PRO A 261 -24.52 -0.22 -0.41
C PRO A 261 -25.92 -0.74 -0.71
N GLY A 262 -26.55 -0.28 -1.78
CA GLY A 262 -27.94 -0.65 -2.12
C GLY A 262 -28.14 -2.06 -2.66
N TRP A 263 -27.13 -2.89 -2.80
CA TRP A 263 -27.31 -4.29 -3.11
C TRP A 263 -27.99 -5.07 -1.96
N GLN A 264 -27.80 -4.61 -0.72
CA GLN A 264 -28.36 -5.24 0.47
C GLN A 264 -29.64 -4.53 0.95
N SER A 265 -30.41 -5.24 1.75
CA SER A 265 -31.70 -4.79 2.25
C SER A 265 -31.58 -3.58 3.19
N LYS A 266 -30.47 -3.49 3.94
CA LYS A 266 -30.10 -2.34 4.77
C LYS A 266 -28.58 -2.22 4.91
N ALA A 267 -28.05 -0.97 4.91
CA ALA A 267 -26.62 -0.73 4.75
C ALA A 267 -25.91 -0.03 5.91
N TYR A 268 -26.56 0.83 6.68
CA TYR A 268 -26.00 1.59 7.81
C TYR A 268 -26.85 1.45 9.06
N PRO A 269 -26.73 0.31 9.82
CA PRO A 269 -25.80 -0.81 9.68
C PRO A 269 -26.24 -1.85 8.65
N CYS A 270 -25.36 -2.83 8.38
CA CYS A 270 -25.56 -3.84 7.33
C CYS A 270 -26.40 -5.02 7.77
N THR A 271 -27.30 -5.48 6.91
CA THR A 271 -27.95 -6.80 7.07
C THR A 271 -27.08 -7.93 6.51
N LEU A 272 -26.25 -7.62 5.50
CA LEU A 272 -25.50 -8.59 4.68
C LEU A 272 -26.39 -9.54 3.88
N GLU A 273 -27.62 -9.15 3.66
CA GLU A 273 -28.65 -9.91 2.91
C GLU A 273 -29.03 -9.12 1.66
N TRP A 274 -29.21 -9.82 0.55
CA TRP A 274 -29.60 -9.18 -0.70
C TRP A 274 -30.97 -8.50 -0.57
N ASP A 275 -31.13 -7.35 -1.22
CA ASP A 275 -32.45 -6.70 -1.32
C ASP A 275 -33.30 -7.43 -2.36
N GLU A 276 -34.35 -8.07 -1.89
CA GLU A 276 -35.23 -8.94 -2.72
C GLU A 276 -35.94 -8.17 -3.84
N LYS A 277 -36.08 -6.85 -3.73
CA LYS A 277 -36.72 -6.01 -4.75
C LYS A 277 -35.77 -5.65 -5.86
N ARG A 278 -34.51 -5.38 -5.52
CA ARG A 278 -33.47 -4.97 -6.47
C ARG A 278 -32.73 -6.16 -7.06
N TYR A 279 -32.64 -7.27 -6.32
CA TYR A 279 -31.95 -8.49 -6.71
C TYR A 279 -32.85 -9.69 -6.39
N THR A 280 -33.85 -9.95 -7.23
CA THR A 280 -34.84 -11.01 -7.03
C THR A 280 -34.27 -12.41 -7.11
N ASP A 281 -33.21 -12.60 -7.87
CA ASP A 281 -32.41 -13.84 -7.99
C ASP A 281 -30.91 -13.50 -7.95
N PRO A 282 -30.33 -13.33 -6.75
CA PRO A 282 -28.91 -12.99 -6.64
C PRO A 282 -27.97 -14.01 -7.27
N ALA A 283 -28.26 -15.29 -7.13
CA ALA A 283 -27.43 -16.37 -7.69
C ALA A 283 -27.48 -16.38 -9.22
N GLY A 284 -28.65 -16.22 -9.81
CA GLY A 284 -28.81 -16.07 -11.26
C GLY A 284 -28.11 -14.83 -11.79
N PHE A 285 -28.26 -13.69 -11.10
CA PHE A 285 -27.57 -12.45 -11.45
C PHE A 285 -26.04 -12.62 -11.43
N VAL A 286 -25.47 -13.12 -10.32
CA VAL A 286 -24.00 -13.32 -10.21
C VAL A 286 -23.50 -14.28 -11.30
N LYS A 287 -24.27 -15.37 -11.57
CA LYS A 287 -23.93 -16.30 -12.64
C LYS A 287 -23.95 -15.62 -14.01
N THR A 288 -24.96 -14.82 -14.32
CA THR A 288 -25.05 -14.06 -15.57
C THR A 288 -23.83 -13.17 -15.78
N MET A 289 -23.40 -12.46 -14.74
CA MET A 289 -22.23 -11.61 -14.80
C MET A 289 -20.93 -12.42 -15.00
N LEU A 290 -20.79 -13.55 -14.31
CA LEU A 290 -19.64 -14.45 -14.49
C LEU A 290 -19.59 -15.04 -15.92
N ASP A 291 -20.73 -15.39 -16.50
CA ASP A 291 -20.83 -15.89 -17.88
C ASP A 291 -20.39 -14.81 -18.89
N LYS A 292 -20.64 -13.53 -18.61
CA LYS A 292 -20.10 -12.38 -19.36
C LYS A 292 -18.59 -12.13 -19.13
N GLY A 293 -17.95 -12.84 -18.20
CA GLY A 293 -16.55 -12.65 -17.82
C GLY A 293 -16.32 -11.55 -16.79
N ILE A 294 -17.38 -11.08 -16.15
CA ILE A 294 -17.35 -9.97 -15.17
C ILE A 294 -17.57 -10.52 -13.76
N ARG A 295 -16.67 -10.22 -12.85
CA ARG A 295 -16.75 -10.58 -11.43
C ARG A 295 -17.61 -9.58 -10.65
N ILE A 296 -18.28 -10.05 -9.58
CA ILE A 296 -19.03 -9.20 -8.67
C ILE A 296 -18.26 -9.00 -7.37
N ASN A 297 -18.13 -7.74 -6.97
CA ASN A 297 -17.52 -7.29 -5.72
C ASN A 297 -18.56 -6.51 -4.91
N LEU A 298 -18.75 -6.84 -3.63
CA LEU A 298 -19.76 -6.21 -2.80
C LEU A 298 -19.16 -5.15 -1.85
N TRP A 299 -19.78 -3.97 -1.81
CA TRP A 299 -19.57 -3.05 -0.71
C TRP A 299 -20.13 -3.62 0.58
N THR A 300 -19.43 -3.49 1.68
CA THR A 300 -19.89 -3.90 3.01
C THR A 300 -19.20 -3.11 4.11
N ASN A 301 -19.78 -3.11 5.30
CA ASN A 301 -19.11 -2.82 6.56
C ASN A 301 -19.43 -3.94 7.57
N PRO A 302 -18.64 -4.08 8.63
CA PRO A 302 -18.80 -5.21 9.56
C PRO A 302 -19.90 -5.04 10.62
N TYR A 303 -20.62 -3.92 10.63
CA TYR A 303 -21.60 -3.62 11.68
C TYR A 303 -22.97 -4.22 11.36
N ILE A 304 -23.44 -5.11 12.24
CA ILE A 304 -24.62 -5.94 11.96
C ILE A 304 -25.89 -5.24 12.44
N SER A 305 -26.82 -5.05 11.51
CA SER A 305 -28.14 -4.47 11.76
C SER A 305 -29.00 -5.34 12.68
N PRO A 306 -29.82 -4.74 13.60
CA PRO A 306 -30.85 -5.48 14.32
C PRO A 306 -31.84 -6.23 13.44
N GLU A 307 -31.95 -5.85 12.16
CA GLU A 307 -32.82 -6.50 11.17
C GLU A 307 -32.16 -7.70 10.45
N SER A 308 -30.84 -7.92 10.65
CA SER A 308 -30.15 -9.06 10.08
C SER A 308 -30.55 -10.36 10.77
N GLU A 309 -30.72 -11.44 9.99
CA GLU A 309 -30.90 -12.79 10.53
C GLU A 309 -29.80 -13.21 11.50
N ALA A 310 -28.56 -12.76 11.25
CA ALA A 310 -27.39 -13.06 12.06
C ALA A 310 -27.33 -12.29 13.40
N TYR A 311 -28.15 -11.25 13.59
CA TYR A 311 -28.04 -10.34 14.72
C TYR A 311 -28.13 -11.07 16.07
N LYS A 312 -29.14 -11.92 16.23
CA LYS A 312 -29.40 -12.61 17.52
C LYS A 312 -28.23 -13.52 17.96
N GLU A 313 -27.60 -14.18 17.00
CA GLU A 313 -26.47 -15.08 17.30
C GLU A 313 -25.17 -14.29 17.50
N MET A 314 -24.97 -13.19 16.77
CA MET A 314 -23.77 -12.35 16.89
C MET A 314 -23.80 -11.42 18.10
N TYR A 315 -24.98 -11.09 18.64
CA TYR A 315 -25.11 -10.15 19.75
C TYR A 315 -24.24 -10.51 20.98
N PRO A 316 -24.23 -11.76 21.50
CA PRO A 316 -23.42 -12.12 22.67
C PRO A 316 -21.92 -12.18 22.40
N VAL A 317 -21.49 -12.17 21.14
CA VAL A 317 -20.08 -12.19 20.71
C VAL A 317 -19.68 -10.89 20.01
N SER A 318 -20.31 -9.80 20.39
CA SER A 318 -20.05 -8.46 19.87
C SER A 318 -19.63 -7.52 20.99
N GLY A 319 -18.99 -6.41 20.62
CA GLY A 319 -18.56 -5.36 21.54
C GLY A 319 -19.73 -4.67 22.23
N SER A 320 -19.43 -4.01 23.34
CA SER A 320 -20.39 -3.34 24.22
C SER A 320 -21.06 -2.08 23.62
N HIS A 321 -20.49 -1.53 22.55
CA HIS A 321 -20.97 -0.32 21.89
C HIS A 321 -21.33 -0.60 20.43
N THR A 322 -22.28 0.17 19.93
CA THR A 322 -22.77 0.05 18.55
C THR A 322 -22.14 1.10 17.64
N VAL A 323 -22.12 0.80 16.35
CA VAL A 323 -21.82 1.75 15.28
C VAL A 323 -23.06 1.86 14.39
N TRP A 324 -23.61 3.06 14.24
CA TRP A 324 -24.90 3.31 13.56
C TRP A 324 -26.03 2.41 14.05
N CYS A 325 -26.11 2.15 15.37
CA CYS A 325 -27.05 1.23 15.99
C CYS A 325 -26.83 -0.27 15.62
N GLY A 326 -25.80 -0.60 14.87
CA GLY A 326 -25.39 -1.98 14.59
C GLY A 326 -24.40 -2.51 15.62
N ILE A 327 -24.49 -3.79 15.94
CA ILE A 327 -23.48 -4.45 16.79
C ILE A 327 -22.15 -4.59 16.06
N VAL A 328 -21.07 -4.58 16.83
CA VAL A 328 -19.70 -4.72 16.33
C VAL A 328 -19.19 -6.12 16.64
N PRO A 329 -19.15 -7.06 15.69
CA PRO A 329 -18.65 -8.41 15.92
C PRO A 329 -17.22 -8.41 16.47
N ASP A 330 -16.98 -9.19 17.51
CA ASP A 330 -15.65 -9.39 18.06
C ASP A 330 -14.85 -10.36 17.20
N LEU A 331 -14.13 -9.82 16.22
CA LEU A 331 -13.33 -10.61 15.28
C LEU A 331 -12.01 -11.12 15.88
N ALA A 332 -11.59 -10.63 17.04
CA ALA A 332 -10.48 -11.22 17.79
C ALA A 332 -10.92 -12.54 18.46
N GLY A 333 -12.21 -12.69 18.80
CA GLY A 333 -12.81 -13.92 19.28
C GLY A 333 -13.11 -14.94 18.18
N GLU A 334 -12.80 -16.21 18.39
CA GLU A 334 -13.00 -17.27 17.40
C GLU A 334 -14.47 -17.41 16.99
N LYS A 335 -15.40 -17.38 17.95
CA LYS A 335 -16.82 -17.54 17.70
C LYS A 335 -17.40 -16.39 16.87
N GLY A 336 -16.99 -15.14 17.17
CA GLY A 336 -17.38 -13.95 16.40
C GLY A 336 -16.91 -14.04 14.95
N ARG A 337 -15.64 -14.44 14.75
CA ARG A 337 -15.09 -14.68 13.42
C ARG A 337 -15.82 -15.77 12.66
N GLN A 338 -16.16 -16.89 13.31
CA GLN A 338 -16.83 -18.00 12.64
C GLN A 338 -18.23 -17.59 12.17
N LEU A 339 -19.03 -16.96 13.03
CA LEU A 339 -20.36 -16.49 12.65
C LEU A 339 -20.32 -15.46 11.50
N TRP A 340 -19.30 -14.56 11.51
CA TRP A 340 -19.06 -13.63 10.40
C TRP A 340 -18.75 -14.39 9.10
N LYS A 341 -17.84 -15.37 9.14
CA LYS A 341 -17.49 -16.22 7.99
C LYS A 341 -18.70 -16.97 7.45
N ASP A 342 -19.48 -17.60 8.33
CA ASP A 342 -20.66 -18.38 7.95
C ASP A 342 -21.69 -17.52 7.22
N LYS A 343 -21.92 -16.28 7.70
CA LYS A 343 -22.84 -15.34 7.05
C LYS A 343 -22.36 -14.96 5.65
N LEU A 344 -21.08 -14.58 5.49
CA LEU A 344 -20.51 -14.22 4.18
C LEU A 344 -20.46 -15.43 3.24
N GLU A 345 -20.12 -16.60 3.74
CA GLU A 345 -20.07 -17.83 2.94
C GLU A 345 -21.46 -18.21 2.41
N LYS A 346 -22.48 -18.18 3.28
CA LYS A 346 -23.87 -18.50 2.94
C LYS A 346 -24.44 -17.51 1.90
N GLU A 347 -24.34 -16.22 2.17
CA GLU A 347 -25.06 -15.19 1.41
C GLU A 347 -24.34 -14.75 0.13
N HIS A 348 -23.01 -14.85 0.09
CA HIS A 348 -22.24 -14.23 -0.98
C HIS A 348 -21.33 -15.22 -1.70
N ILE A 349 -20.44 -15.90 -0.98
CA ILE A 349 -19.35 -16.64 -1.64
C ILE A 349 -19.90 -17.89 -2.33
N ASN A 350 -20.91 -18.57 -1.73
CA ASN A 350 -21.53 -19.76 -2.31
C ASN A 350 -22.21 -19.48 -3.65
N ILE A 351 -22.65 -18.25 -3.91
CA ILE A 351 -23.29 -17.88 -5.18
C ILE A 351 -22.29 -17.26 -6.18
N GLY A 352 -21.00 -17.14 -5.83
CA GLY A 352 -19.95 -16.72 -6.76
C GLY A 352 -19.46 -15.27 -6.62
N VAL A 353 -19.83 -14.57 -5.55
CA VAL A 353 -19.25 -13.24 -5.26
C VAL A 353 -17.73 -13.36 -5.14
N SER A 354 -17.00 -12.50 -5.83
CA SER A 354 -15.56 -12.65 -6.04
C SER A 354 -14.69 -11.76 -5.13
N GLY A 355 -15.28 -10.82 -4.39
CA GLY A 355 -14.52 -9.93 -3.50
C GLY A 355 -15.38 -8.88 -2.81
N TYR A 356 -14.72 -8.03 -2.05
CA TYR A 356 -15.36 -7.00 -1.22
C TYR A 356 -14.67 -5.64 -1.32
N LYS A 357 -15.47 -4.59 -1.15
CA LYS A 357 -15.06 -3.27 -0.66
C LYS A 357 -15.50 -3.18 0.79
N ILE A 358 -14.55 -3.28 1.72
CA ILE A 358 -14.81 -3.25 3.16
C ILE A 358 -14.61 -1.82 3.66
N ASP A 359 -15.70 -1.18 3.96
CA ASP A 359 -15.77 0.24 4.31
C ASP A 359 -15.90 0.46 5.82
N GLU A 360 -15.71 1.70 6.28
CA GLU A 360 -16.11 2.21 7.58
C GLU A 360 -15.42 1.56 8.80
N VAL A 361 -14.21 1.02 8.61
CA VAL A 361 -13.42 0.39 9.70
C VAL A 361 -12.33 1.32 10.24
N ASP A 362 -12.37 2.61 9.87
CA ASP A 362 -11.33 3.60 10.13
C ASP A 362 -11.78 4.84 10.93
N GLY A 363 -13.05 5.07 11.12
CA GLY A 363 -13.60 6.35 11.56
C GLY A 363 -13.53 6.67 13.07
N TYR A 364 -12.33 6.62 13.66
CA TYR A 364 -12.06 6.81 15.09
C TYR A 364 -12.84 7.94 15.78
N ASP A 365 -12.65 9.17 15.36
CA ASP A 365 -13.27 10.34 16.00
C ASP A 365 -14.69 10.65 15.49
N ARG A 366 -15.21 9.84 14.56
CA ARG A 366 -16.49 10.13 13.92
C ARG A 366 -17.62 9.21 14.34
N TYR A 367 -17.37 7.87 14.35
CA TYR A 367 -18.47 6.92 14.52
C TYR A 367 -18.08 5.55 15.08
N VAL A 368 -16.80 5.15 15.11
CA VAL A 368 -16.41 3.89 15.73
C VAL A 368 -16.51 3.97 17.26
N TRP A 369 -16.46 2.84 17.90
CA TRP A 369 -16.61 2.72 19.36
C TRP A 369 -15.57 3.53 20.14
N PRO A 370 -15.93 4.05 21.33
CA PRO A 370 -15.03 4.79 22.19
C PRO A 370 -14.02 3.83 22.89
N ASP A 371 -12.94 4.39 23.45
CA ASP A 371 -11.89 3.62 24.13
C ASP A 371 -12.35 2.91 25.42
N VAL A 372 -13.55 3.23 25.91
CA VAL A 372 -14.20 2.53 27.05
C VAL A 372 -14.99 1.29 26.63
N ALA A 373 -15.09 1.01 25.32
CA ALA A 373 -15.75 -0.19 24.84
C ALA A 373 -15.03 -1.46 25.31
N THR A 374 -15.81 -2.51 25.51
CA THR A 374 -15.29 -3.84 25.87
C THR A 374 -15.69 -4.87 24.83
N PHE A 375 -14.84 -5.87 24.65
CA PHE A 375 -15.06 -6.97 23.72
C PHE A 375 -15.00 -8.31 24.45
N PRO A 376 -15.83 -9.30 24.10
CA PRO A 376 -15.84 -10.62 24.73
C PRO A 376 -14.50 -11.35 24.73
N SER A 377 -13.63 -11.09 23.72
CA SER A 377 -12.26 -11.63 23.68
C SER A 377 -11.33 -11.07 24.74
N GLY A 378 -11.72 -10.00 25.45
CA GLY A 378 -10.88 -9.30 26.41
C GLY A 378 -9.88 -8.31 25.77
N ILE A 379 -9.87 -8.19 24.44
CA ILE A 379 -9.03 -7.22 23.74
C ILE A 379 -9.56 -5.81 24.01
N SER A 380 -8.67 -4.86 24.31
CA SER A 380 -9.06 -3.48 24.59
C SER A 380 -9.64 -2.80 23.35
N ALA A 381 -10.49 -1.79 23.57
CA ALA A 381 -11.07 -1.00 22.49
C ALA A 381 -10.02 -0.37 21.56
N GLU A 382 -8.92 0.10 22.16
CA GLU A 382 -7.74 0.64 21.45
C GLU A 382 -7.11 -0.41 20.51
N GLN A 383 -6.76 -1.58 21.07
CA GLN A 383 -6.15 -2.65 20.29
C GLN A 383 -7.08 -3.19 19.22
N MET A 384 -8.37 -3.31 19.51
CA MET A 384 -9.38 -3.71 18.52
C MET A 384 -9.45 -2.72 17.38
N ARG A 385 -9.42 -1.42 17.66
CA ARG A 385 -9.45 -0.37 16.60
C ARG A 385 -8.22 -0.43 15.71
N GLN A 386 -7.03 -0.60 16.31
CA GLN A 386 -5.77 -0.71 15.56
C GLN A 386 -5.72 -1.95 14.64
N THR A 387 -6.48 -2.99 14.96
CA THR A 387 -6.41 -4.28 14.27
C THR A 387 -7.69 -4.69 13.56
N TYR A 388 -8.79 -3.95 13.70
CA TYR A 388 -10.07 -4.36 13.12
C TYR A 388 -10.01 -4.47 11.58
N GLY A 389 -9.31 -3.52 10.94
CA GLY A 389 -9.02 -3.58 9.51
C GLY A 389 -8.23 -4.83 9.10
N LEU A 390 -7.27 -5.29 9.92
CA LEU A 390 -6.55 -6.54 9.67
C LEU A 390 -7.46 -7.76 9.82
N TRP A 391 -8.30 -7.78 10.86
CA TRP A 391 -9.24 -8.88 11.10
C TRP A 391 -10.23 -9.06 9.95
N VAL A 392 -10.85 -7.98 9.46
CA VAL A 392 -11.80 -8.09 8.36
C VAL A 392 -11.12 -8.55 7.07
N GLN A 393 -9.91 -8.05 6.78
CA GLN A 393 -9.12 -8.49 5.63
C GLN A 393 -8.77 -9.97 5.71
N ARG A 394 -8.19 -10.40 6.83
CA ARG A 394 -7.80 -11.80 7.04
C ARG A 394 -9.01 -12.73 6.98
N THR A 395 -10.08 -12.39 7.70
CA THR A 395 -11.28 -13.24 7.80
C THR A 395 -11.92 -13.47 6.44
N THR A 396 -12.02 -12.42 5.61
CA THR A 396 -12.57 -12.54 4.26
C THR A 396 -11.59 -13.23 3.30
N ALA A 397 -10.29 -12.94 3.37
CA ALA A 397 -9.28 -13.61 2.54
C ALA A 397 -9.22 -15.13 2.80
N ASP A 398 -9.34 -15.55 4.07
CA ASP A 398 -9.36 -16.96 4.45
C ASP A 398 -10.48 -17.75 3.78
N LEU A 399 -11.66 -17.14 3.57
CA LEU A 399 -12.78 -17.78 2.91
C LEU A 399 -12.48 -18.15 1.46
N TYR A 400 -11.81 -17.24 0.74
CA TYR A 400 -11.38 -17.49 -0.63
C TYR A 400 -10.20 -18.47 -0.68
N LYS A 401 -9.24 -18.35 0.24
CA LYS A 401 -8.10 -19.27 0.31
C LYS A 401 -8.53 -20.71 0.57
N LYS A 402 -9.52 -20.92 1.46
CA LYS A 402 -10.13 -22.24 1.72
C LYS A 402 -10.68 -22.90 0.44
N ARG A 403 -11.11 -22.10 -0.52
CA ARG A 403 -11.64 -22.54 -1.82
C ARG A 403 -10.58 -22.62 -2.92
N ASN A 404 -9.31 -22.40 -2.58
CA ASN A 404 -8.20 -22.29 -3.54
C ASN A 404 -8.47 -21.21 -4.61
N GLN A 405 -9.05 -20.10 -4.23
CA GLN A 405 -9.48 -19.03 -5.12
C GLN A 405 -8.91 -17.70 -4.65
N ARG A 406 -8.22 -16.98 -5.51
CA ARG A 406 -7.73 -15.62 -5.21
C ARG A 406 -8.88 -14.61 -5.32
N THR A 407 -8.78 -13.56 -4.50
CA THR A 407 -9.67 -12.39 -4.53
C THR A 407 -8.85 -11.12 -4.63
N PHE A 408 -9.50 -10.02 -4.97
CA PHE A 408 -8.91 -8.68 -4.92
C PHE A 408 -10.01 -7.66 -4.63
N GLY A 409 -9.78 -6.77 -3.67
CA GLY A 409 -10.80 -5.86 -3.22
C GLY A 409 -10.23 -4.58 -2.59
N LEU A 410 -11.11 -3.84 -1.94
CA LEU A 410 -10.82 -2.57 -1.29
C LEU A 410 -11.04 -2.67 0.22
N VAL A 411 -10.27 -1.90 0.97
CA VAL A 411 -10.45 -1.78 2.43
C VAL A 411 -10.18 -0.34 2.88
N ARG A 412 -10.91 0.12 3.91
CA ARG A 412 -10.71 1.46 4.49
C ARG A 412 -9.58 1.53 5.49
N ALA A 413 -9.24 0.43 6.15
CA ALA A 413 -8.17 0.44 7.14
C ALA A 413 -7.30 -0.81 7.08
N SER A 414 -6.02 -0.62 7.37
CA SER A 414 -5.01 -1.66 7.49
C SER A 414 -3.97 -1.26 8.53
N ASN A 415 -2.95 -2.11 8.73
CA ASN A 415 -1.83 -1.84 9.63
C ASN A 415 -0.62 -2.71 9.24
N GLY A 416 0.43 -2.75 10.08
CA GLY A 416 1.63 -3.56 9.87
C GLY A 416 1.34 -5.05 9.69
N GLY A 417 2.12 -5.71 8.85
CA GLY A 417 2.00 -7.14 8.56
C GLY A 417 1.08 -7.50 7.38
N SER A 418 0.40 -6.54 6.74
CA SER A 418 -0.68 -6.78 5.79
C SER A 418 -0.29 -6.88 4.32
N SER A 419 1.00 -6.88 3.96
CA SER A 419 1.44 -6.84 2.55
C SER A 419 0.91 -8.00 1.69
N SER A 420 0.64 -9.16 2.30
CA SER A 420 0.10 -10.33 1.63
C SER A 420 -1.42 -10.34 1.47
N PHE A 421 -2.16 -9.42 2.13
CA PHE A 421 -3.61 -9.37 2.02
C PHE A 421 -4.04 -8.83 0.66
N PRO A 422 -5.11 -9.41 0.05
CA PRO A 422 -5.55 -9.09 -1.30
C PRO A 422 -6.43 -7.82 -1.34
N TYR A 423 -6.02 -6.77 -0.64
CA TYR A 423 -6.80 -5.55 -0.52
C TYR A 423 -5.96 -4.31 -0.82
N VAL A 424 -6.60 -3.36 -1.48
CA VAL A 424 -6.05 -2.03 -1.76
C VAL A 424 -6.78 -1.01 -0.88
N ILE A 425 -6.03 -0.14 -0.22
CA ILE A 425 -6.61 0.92 0.62
C ILE A 425 -7.15 2.03 -0.29
N TYR A 426 -8.29 2.60 0.08
CA TYR A 426 -8.93 3.74 -0.59
C TYR A 426 -9.45 4.74 0.42
N ASN A 427 -9.82 5.94 -0.04
CA ASN A 427 -10.37 7.02 0.76
C ASN A 427 -11.42 7.81 -0.03
N ASP A 428 -12.34 8.46 0.67
CA ASP A 428 -13.30 9.41 0.08
C ASP A 428 -12.73 10.82 -0.08
N TYR A 429 -11.56 11.12 0.49
CA TYR A 429 -10.83 12.35 0.24
C TYR A 429 -10.39 12.41 -1.22
N TYR A 430 -10.52 13.59 -1.87
CA TYR A 430 -10.43 13.67 -3.33
C TYR A 430 -9.44 14.71 -3.84
N SER A 431 -8.28 14.84 -3.22
CA SER A 431 -7.15 15.59 -3.78
C SER A 431 -6.33 14.70 -4.71
N HIS A 432 -6.23 15.06 -5.99
CA HIS A 432 -5.46 14.27 -6.94
C HIS A 432 -3.97 14.22 -6.59
N GLN A 433 -3.41 15.35 -6.17
CA GLN A 433 -2.01 15.42 -5.74
C GLN A 433 -1.74 14.57 -4.51
N ASP A 434 -2.59 14.67 -3.47
CA ASP A 434 -2.44 13.90 -2.25
C ASP A 434 -2.59 12.40 -2.51
N PHE A 435 -3.44 12.02 -3.45
CA PHE A 435 -3.59 10.63 -3.87
C PHE A 435 -2.31 10.06 -4.50
N ILE A 436 -1.60 10.87 -5.31
CA ILE A 436 -0.31 10.45 -5.88
C ILE A 436 0.77 10.37 -4.80
N THR A 437 0.80 11.31 -3.86
CA THR A 437 1.71 11.26 -2.71
C THR A 437 1.45 10.01 -1.84
N ALA A 438 0.18 9.65 -1.61
CA ALA A 438 -0.18 8.44 -0.88
C ALA A 438 0.24 7.16 -1.62
N LEU A 439 0.12 7.13 -2.96
CA LEU A 439 0.61 6.02 -3.77
C LEU A 439 2.13 5.82 -3.62
N ILE A 440 2.89 6.92 -3.61
CA ILE A 440 4.33 6.92 -3.36
C ILE A 440 4.66 6.35 -1.97
N ASN A 441 3.94 6.83 -0.94
CA ASN A 441 4.15 6.42 0.46
C ASN A 441 3.75 4.97 0.73
N SER A 442 2.77 4.43 0.03
CA SER A 442 2.32 3.04 0.20
C SER A 442 3.46 2.04 0.01
N GLY A 443 4.38 2.31 -0.93
CA GLY A 443 5.56 1.49 -1.21
C GLY A 443 6.59 1.43 -0.09
N PHE A 444 6.61 2.38 0.85
CA PHE A 444 7.47 2.33 2.04
C PHE A 444 6.88 1.55 3.21
N SER A 445 5.58 1.26 3.18
CA SER A 445 4.86 0.73 4.35
C SER A 445 4.27 -0.67 4.14
N GLY A 446 4.56 -1.30 2.98
CA GLY A 446 4.05 -2.64 2.68
C GLY A 446 2.53 -2.72 2.57
N VAL A 447 1.90 -1.65 2.08
CA VAL A 447 0.46 -1.60 1.78
C VAL A 447 0.25 -1.17 0.33
N LEU A 448 -0.93 -1.45 -0.21
CA LEU A 448 -1.34 -0.94 -1.51
C LEU A 448 -2.35 0.20 -1.34
N TRP A 449 -2.22 1.21 -2.17
CA TRP A 449 -3.12 2.34 -2.23
C TRP A 449 -3.57 2.59 -3.67
N THR A 450 -4.83 2.94 -3.89
CA THR A 450 -5.32 3.33 -5.20
C THR A 450 -5.88 4.75 -5.17
N PRO A 451 -5.38 5.65 -6.06
CA PRO A 451 -6.14 6.83 -6.41
C PRO A 451 -7.42 6.38 -7.11
N GLU A 452 -8.49 7.10 -6.91
CA GLU A 452 -9.75 6.79 -7.57
C GLU A 452 -10.22 7.90 -8.50
N VAL A 453 -11.04 7.51 -9.47
CA VAL A 453 -11.74 8.45 -10.35
C VAL A 453 -13.21 8.42 -9.99
N ARG A 454 -13.79 9.60 -9.75
CA ARG A 454 -15.24 9.80 -9.56
C ARG A 454 -15.68 11.06 -10.31
N GLY A 455 -16.81 11.63 -10.03
CA GLY A 455 -17.23 12.89 -10.65
C GLY A 455 -16.13 13.95 -10.60
N SER A 456 -15.84 14.56 -11.73
CA SER A 456 -14.82 15.60 -11.90
C SER A 456 -15.46 16.90 -12.38
N LYS A 457 -14.79 18.04 -12.14
CA LYS A 457 -15.29 19.38 -12.50
C LYS A 457 -15.16 19.71 -13.99
N SER A 458 -14.27 19.00 -14.69
CA SER A 458 -14.00 19.25 -16.11
C SER A 458 -13.53 17.96 -16.81
N ALA A 459 -13.61 17.93 -18.13
CA ALA A 459 -13.06 16.86 -18.96
C ALA A 459 -11.55 16.69 -18.76
N GLU A 460 -10.81 17.79 -18.57
CA GLU A 460 -9.39 17.76 -18.27
C GLU A 460 -9.12 17.02 -16.93
N GLU A 461 -9.78 17.41 -15.85
CA GLU A 461 -9.61 16.77 -14.54
C GLU A 461 -9.96 15.29 -14.61
N TRP A 462 -11.05 14.94 -15.30
CA TRP A 462 -11.47 13.57 -15.54
C TRP A 462 -10.37 12.75 -16.21
N LEU A 463 -9.82 13.24 -17.32
CA LEU A 463 -8.79 12.53 -18.06
C LEU A 463 -7.47 12.43 -17.26
N ARG A 464 -7.02 13.50 -16.59
CA ARG A 464 -5.79 13.50 -15.80
C ARG A 464 -5.86 12.48 -14.65
N ARG A 465 -6.99 12.39 -13.96
CA ARG A 465 -7.23 11.38 -12.91
C ARG A 465 -7.28 9.97 -13.50
N PHE A 466 -7.95 9.80 -14.65
CA PHE A 466 -8.04 8.52 -15.32
C PHE A 466 -6.67 8.02 -15.80
N GLN A 467 -5.86 8.89 -16.35
CA GLN A 467 -4.48 8.58 -16.72
C GLN A 467 -3.67 8.08 -15.51
N SER A 468 -3.84 8.69 -14.35
CA SER A 468 -3.14 8.28 -13.13
C SER A 468 -3.60 6.91 -12.63
N VAL A 469 -4.91 6.62 -12.63
CA VAL A 469 -5.43 5.36 -12.11
C VAL A 469 -5.04 4.15 -12.95
N VAL A 470 -4.80 4.35 -14.23
CA VAL A 470 -4.31 3.29 -15.14
C VAL A 470 -2.91 2.79 -14.73
N PHE A 471 -2.10 3.66 -14.15
CA PHE A 471 -0.77 3.35 -13.61
C PHE A 471 -0.78 3.23 -12.08
N SER A 472 -1.76 2.52 -11.54
CA SER A 472 -1.94 2.28 -10.12
C SER A 472 -2.31 0.82 -9.83
N PRO A 473 -2.35 0.35 -8.58
CA PRO A 473 -2.71 -1.03 -8.25
C PRO A 473 -4.07 -1.47 -8.79
N MET A 474 -5.07 -0.57 -8.80
CA MET A 474 -6.43 -0.87 -9.25
C MET A 474 -6.92 0.23 -10.18
N ALA A 475 -7.18 -0.11 -11.45
CA ALA A 475 -7.76 0.82 -12.43
C ALA A 475 -9.27 0.90 -12.22
N MET A 476 -9.75 1.90 -11.48
CA MET A 476 -11.10 2.00 -10.96
C MET A 476 -11.78 3.33 -11.22
N ILE A 477 -13.06 3.26 -11.62
CA ILE A 477 -14.00 4.38 -11.47
C ILE A 477 -14.95 4.09 -10.32
N ASN A 478 -15.10 5.05 -9.41
CA ASN A 478 -16.02 4.98 -8.27
C ASN A 478 -17.24 5.90 -8.50
N ALA A 479 -18.28 5.33 -9.08
CA ALA A 479 -19.47 6.07 -9.52
C ALA A 479 -20.64 6.08 -8.51
N TRP A 480 -20.43 5.64 -7.27
CA TRP A 480 -21.50 5.43 -6.29
C TRP A 480 -22.43 6.62 -6.06
N ALA A 481 -21.90 7.85 -6.10
CA ALA A 481 -22.65 9.07 -5.91
C ALA A 481 -22.98 9.79 -7.23
N SER A 482 -22.06 9.76 -8.20
CA SER A 482 -22.12 10.57 -9.40
C SER A 482 -22.72 9.84 -10.61
N GLY A 483 -22.70 8.50 -10.60
CA GLY A 483 -23.10 7.70 -11.77
C GLY A 483 -22.16 7.84 -12.97
N THR A 484 -20.92 8.37 -12.76
CA THR A 484 -19.97 8.59 -13.85
C THR A 484 -19.49 7.29 -14.47
N LYS A 485 -19.22 7.34 -15.77
CA LYS A 485 -18.76 6.23 -16.60
C LYS A 485 -17.55 6.68 -17.43
N PRO A 486 -16.76 5.79 -18.00
CA PRO A 486 -15.59 6.20 -18.80
C PRO A 486 -15.90 7.27 -19.85
N TRP A 487 -17.07 7.22 -20.45
CA TRP A 487 -17.55 8.13 -21.51
C TRP A 487 -18.37 9.33 -21.00
N SER A 488 -18.39 9.61 -19.71
CA SER A 488 -19.18 10.72 -19.14
C SER A 488 -18.75 12.11 -19.62
N PHE A 489 -17.52 12.24 -20.14
CA PHE A 489 -17.00 13.47 -20.74
C PHE A 489 -16.67 13.19 -22.21
N PRO A 490 -17.59 13.46 -23.15
CA PRO A 490 -17.44 13.12 -24.58
C PRO A 490 -16.17 13.71 -25.21
N GLU A 491 -15.72 14.88 -24.75
CA GLU A 491 -14.56 15.60 -25.29
C GLU A 491 -13.25 14.79 -25.14
N VAL A 492 -13.18 13.91 -24.15
CA VAL A 492 -12.00 13.10 -23.84
C VAL A 492 -12.27 11.59 -23.86
N ALA A 493 -13.48 11.17 -24.23
CA ALA A 493 -13.89 9.77 -24.21
C ALA A 493 -12.95 8.85 -25.02
N LYS A 494 -12.42 9.36 -26.16
CA LYS A 494 -11.45 8.63 -26.98
C LYS A 494 -10.18 8.32 -26.19
N GLN A 495 -9.58 9.33 -25.56
CA GLN A 495 -8.35 9.19 -24.77
C GLN A 495 -8.58 8.30 -23.55
N VAL A 496 -9.72 8.43 -22.85
CA VAL A 496 -10.11 7.56 -21.76
C VAL A 496 -10.14 6.10 -22.21
N LYS A 497 -10.73 5.82 -23.39
CA LYS A 497 -10.75 4.48 -23.97
C LYS A 497 -9.36 3.95 -24.28
N GLU A 498 -8.51 4.77 -24.91
CA GLU A 498 -7.13 4.41 -25.23
C GLU A 498 -6.34 4.02 -23.96
N TYR A 499 -6.49 4.77 -22.86
CA TYR A 499 -5.85 4.44 -21.57
C TYR A 499 -6.45 3.20 -20.90
N ALA A 500 -7.76 3.01 -20.97
CA ALA A 500 -8.41 1.79 -20.47
C ALA A 500 -7.87 0.55 -21.19
N LEU A 501 -7.76 0.60 -22.53
CA LEU A 501 -7.20 -0.47 -23.35
C LEU A 501 -5.69 -0.65 -23.12
N LEU A 502 -4.94 0.45 -22.90
CA LEU A 502 -3.52 0.38 -22.55
C LEU A 502 -3.30 -0.40 -21.25
N ARG A 503 -4.16 -0.21 -20.23
CA ARG A 503 -4.11 -1.01 -18.99
C ARG A 503 -4.18 -2.50 -19.29
N MET A 504 -5.09 -2.90 -20.18
CA MET A 504 -5.26 -4.30 -20.57
C MET A 504 -4.08 -4.82 -21.41
N GLN A 505 -3.59 -4.03 -22.34
CA GLN A 505 -2.41 -4.40 -23.12
C GLN A 505 -1.17 -4.65 -22.26
N MET A 506 -1.03 -3.92 -21.16
CA MET A 506 0.09 -4.05 -20.23
C MET A 506 -0.15 -5.14 -19.16
N MET A 507 -1.21 -5.92 -19.25
CA MET A 507 -1.51 -6.98 -18.27
C MET A 507 -0.34 -7.93 -17.99
N PRO A 508 0.43 -8.42 -18.97
CA PRO A 508 1.59 -9.28 -18.70
C PRO A 508 2.67 -8.59 -17.86
N TYR A 509 2.86 -7.28 -18.05
CA TYR A 509 3.76 -6.46 -17.25
C TYR A 509 3.24 -6.31 -15.81
N TRP A 510 2.00 -5.84 -15.62
CA TRP A 510 1.43 -5.65 -14.29
C TRP A 510 1.41 -6.94 -13.48
N TYR A 511 1.01 -8.04 -14.11
CA TYR A 511 0.94 -9.33 -13.44
C TYR A 511 2.33 -9.82 -12.99
N THR A 512 3.35 -9.62 -13.80
CA THR A 512 4.74 -9.92 -13.46
C THR A 512 5.25 -9.04 -12.32
N GLU A 513 4.94 -7.74 -12.31
CA GLU A 513 5.38 -6.85 -11.24
C GLU A 513 4.71 -7.19 -9.89
N PHE A 514 3.46 -7.64 -9.89
CA PHE A 514 2.82 -8.18 -8.68
C PHE A 514 3.39 -9.55 -8.27
N ALA A 515 3.80 -10.39 -9.20
CA ALA A 515 4.55 -11.60 -8.88
C ALA A 515 5.91 -11.28 -8.24
N ARG A 516 6.62 -10.26 -8.73
CA ARG A 516 7.86 -9.76 -8.10
C ARG A 516 7.58 -9.15 -6.70
N TYR A 517 6.44 -8.52 -6.51
CA TYR A 517 6.02 -8.06 -5.18
C TYR A 517 5.87 -9.25 -4.23
N HIS A 518 5.26 -10.34 -4.68
CA HIS A 518 5.12 -11.55 -3.88
C HIS A 518 6.45 -12.27 -3.64
N PHE A 519 7.17 -12.64 -4.70
CA PHE A 519 8.34 -13.50 -4.62
C PHE A 519 9.65 -12.79 -4.25
N ASP A 520 9.77 -11.50 -4.56
CA ASP A 520 10.99 -10.71 -4.36
C ASP A 520 10.81 -9.56 -3.36
N GLY A 521 9.57 -9.30 -2.90
CA GLY A 521 9.25 -8.24 -1.95
C GLY A 521 9.31 -6.82 -2.53
N ILE A 522 9.43 -6.66 -3.84
CA ILE A 522 9.60 -5.35 -4.51
C ILE A 522 8.23 -4.68 -4.68
N PRO A 523 7.97 -3.51 -4.06
CA PRO A 523 6.70 -2.81 -4.23
C PRO A 523 6.45 -2.45 -5.71
N PRO A 524 5.27 -2.79 -6.28
CA PRO A 524 4.98 -2.52 -7.68
C PRO A 524 4.83 -1.03 -8.00
N PHE A 525 4.46 -0.22 -7.00
CA PHE A 525 4.41 1.23 -7.08
C PHE A 525 5.19 1.81 -5.91
N ARG A 526 6.13 2.72 -6.19
CA ARG A 526 7.07 3.16 -5.16
C ARG A 526 7.71 4.50 -5.45
N ALA A 527 8.23 5.13 -4.40
CA ALA A 527 9.01 6.35 -4.49
C ALA A 527 10.29 6.15 -5.32
N ILE A 528 10.67 7.17 -6.06
CA ILE A 528 11.97 7.19 -6.76
C ILE A 528 13.16 7.22 -5.78
N ASN A 529 12.94 7.58 -4.53
CA ASN A 529 13.92 7.51 -3.44
C ASN A 529 14.46 6.09 -3.19
N LEU A 530 13.72 5.06 -3.62
CA LEU A 530 14.15 3.65 -3.55
C LEU A 530 15.01 3.23 -4.74
N GLU A 531 15.13 4.07 -5.78
CA GLU A 531 15.88 3.72 -6.98
C GLU A 531 17.39 3.92 -6.77
N PRO A 532 18.24 2.97 -7.20
CA PRO A 532 19.69 3.02 -6.98
C PRO A 532 20.37 4.26 -7.57
N GLY A 533 19.81 4.83 -8.61
CA GLY A 533 20.35 6.02 -9.30
C GLY A 533 19.81 7.36 -8.77
N PHE A 534 18.99 7.35 -7.74
CA PHE A 534 18.42 8.57 -7.19
C PHE A 534 19.42 9.33 -6.32
N ASN A 535 19.63 10.60 -6.62
CA ASN A 535 20.46 11.51 -5.80
C ASN A 535 19.63 12.71 -5.36
N PRO A 536 19.24 12.80 -4.07
CA PRO A 536 18.44 13.92 -3.57
C PRO A 536 19.16 15.29 -3.68
N GLU A 537 20.47 15.33 -3.74
CA GLU A 537 21.21 16.59 -3.87
C GLU A 537 21.03 17.26 -5.24
N GLN A 538 20.69 16.49 -6.28
CA GLN A 538 20.40 17.04 -7.62
C GLN A 538 19.08 17.83 -7.68
N ILE A 539 18.24 17.73 -6.64
CA ILE A 539 16.96 18.44 -6.58
C ILE A 539 17.11 19.88 -6.10
N ILE A 540 18.23 20.23 -5.46
CA ILE A 540 18.45 21.59 -4.97
C ILE A 540 18.62 22.52 -6.17
N THR A 541 17.60 23.32 -6.44
CA THR A 541 17.74 24.47 -7.35
C THR A 541 18.30 25.67 -6.60
N SER A 542 18.87 26.62 -7.33
CA SER A 542 19.32 27.91 -6.77
C SER A 542 18.20 28.66 -6.03
N GLU A 543 16.95 28.40 -6.33
CA GLU A 543 15.76 28.99 -5.69
C GLU A 543 15.51 28.44 -4.27
N LEU A 544 15.96 27.21 -3.97
CA LEU A 544 15.87 26.62 -2.65
C LEU A 544 17.03 27.00 -1.71
N LYS A 545 18.03 27.71 -2.19
CA LYS A 545 19.12 28.28 -1.40
C LYS A 545 18.69 29.55 -0.65
N THR A 546 17.52 29.52 -0.03
CA THR A 546 17.13 30.58 0.88
C THR A 546 17.78 30.34 2.24
N SER A 547 18.31 31.40 2.83
CA SER A 547 19.07 31.41 4.09
C SER A 547 18.39 30.74 5.29
N ASN A 548 17.10 30.42 5.19
CA ASN A 548 16.32 29.82 6.26
C ASN A 548 16.36 28.26 6.27
N LEU A 549 16.99 27.64 5.28
CA LEU A 549 17.03 26.19 5.14
C LEU A 549 18.35 25.56 5.57
N GLU A 550 19.43 26.36 5.65
CA GLU A 550 20.81 25.85 5.78
C GLU A 550 21.09 25.11 7.08
N ASP A 551 20.38 25.43 8.16
CA ASP A 551 20.58 24.82 9.48
C ASP A 551 19.45 23.91 9.97
N ASN A 552 18.38 23.78 9.19
CA ASN A 552 17.28 22.89 9.54
C ASN A 552 17.18 21.71 8.55
N PRO A 553 17.73 20.54 8.91
CA PRO A 553 17.74 19.38 8.02
C PRO A 553 16.35 18.88 7.64
N TYR A 554 15.30 19.22 8.41
CA TYR A 554 13.93 18.85 8.07
C TYR A 554 13.37 19.67 6.92
N LEU A 555 13.58 20.99 6.97
CA LEU A 555 13.14 21.89 5.91
C LEU A 555 13.89 21.60 4.61
N GLU A 556 15.17 21.28 4.69
CA GLU A 556 15.96 20.85 3.54
C GLU A 556 15.42 19.56 2.93
N ALA A 557 15.10 18.53 3.74
CA ALA A 557 14.54 17.28 3.28
C ALA A 557 13.15 17.48 2.64
N ILE A 558 12.30 18.30 3.26
CA ILE A 558 10.96 18.60 2.73
C ILE A 558 11.05 19.41 1.42
N ALA A 559 11.98 20.37 1.35
CA ALA A 559 12.18 21.16 0.14
C ALA A 559 12.74 20.34 -1.05
N LYS A 560 13.43 19.24 -0.75
CA LYS A 560 14.00 18.33 -1.75
C LYS A 560 13.10 17.15 -2.08
N GLU A 561 11.93 17.01 -1.46
CA GLU A 561 11.10 15.86 -1.67
C GLU A 561 10.43 15.87 -3.06
N ILE A 562 10.34 14.67 -3.62
CA ILE A 562 9.59 14.40 -4.84
C ILE A 562 8.38 13.57 -4.45
N LYS A 563 7.19 14.15 -4.60
CA LYS A 563 5.92 13.59 -4.12
C LYS A 563 4.83 13.51 -5.18
N ASP A 564 5.21 13.70 -6.44
CA ASP A 564 4.29 13.76 -7.57
C ASP A 564 4.73 12.93 -8.78
N GLN A 565 5.73 12.06 -8.58
CA GLN A 565 6.19 11.08 -9.56
C GLN A 565 6.67 9.80 -8.85
N TYR A 566 6.55 8.67 -9.51
CA TYR A 566 6.81 7.37 -8.91
C TYR A 566 7.26 6.32 -9.94
N MET A 567 7.89 5.26 -9.46
CA MET A 567 8.16 4.07 -10.26
C MET A 567 6.94 3.15 -10.28
N ALA A 568 6.55 2.70 -11.47
CA ALA A 568 5.51 1.71 -11.71
C ALA A 568 6.14 0.45 -12.33
N GLY A 569 6.32 -0.58 -11.53
CA GLY A 569 7.11 -1.75 -11.87
C GLY A 569 8.61 -1.45 -11.98
N GLU A 570 9.34 -2.34 -12.65
CA GLU A 570 10.81 -2.27 -12.76
C GLU A 570 11.30 -1.07 -13.57
N TYR A 571 10.57 -0.69 -14.63
CA TYR A 571 11.13 0.13 -15.69
C TYR A 571 10.46 1.46 -15.92
N LEU A 572 9.24 1.69 -15.40
CA LEU A 572 8.46 2.88 -15.70
C LEU A 572 8.59 3.94 -14.62
N LEU A 573 8.91 5.16 -15.02
CA LEU A 573 8.76 6.37 -14.21
C LEU A 573 7.51 7.12 -14.68
N VAL A 574 6.53 7.25 -13.81
CA VAL A 574 5.25 7.92 -14.09
C VAL A 574 5.23 9.26 -13.39
N ALA A 575 4.92 10.31 -14.15
CA ALA A 575 4.89 11.69 -13.66
C ALA A 575 3.54 12.36 -14.01
N PRO A 576 2.47 12.11 -13.21
CA PRO A 576 1.13 12.61 -13.50
C PRO A 576 1.06 14.12 -13.66
N MET A 577 0.22 14.58 -14.58
CA MET A 577 -0.20 15.98 -14.70
C MET A 577 -1.47 16.20 -13.88
N PHE A 578 -1.59 17.38 -13.30
CA PHE A 578 -2.80 17.80 -12.59
C PHE A 578 -3.60 18.79 -13.45
N ALA A 579 -4.91 18.87 -13.25
CA ALA A 579 -5.75 19.80 -14.00
C ALA A 579 -5.23 21.24 -13.89
N GLY A 580 -5.19 21.95 -15.02
CA GLY A 580 -4.66 23.31 -15.13
C GLY A 580 -3.13 23.38 -15.33
N GLN A 581 -2.40 22.28 -15.29
CA GLN A 581 -0.97 22.25 -15.60
C GLN A 581 -0.74 22.06 -17.10
N THR A 582 0.05 22.95 -17.69
CA THR A 582 0.49 22.84 -19.09
C THR A 582 1.89 22.27 -19.23
N GLU A 583 2.68 22.37 -18.17
CA GLU A 583 4.04 21.82 -18.07
C GLU A 583 4.35 21.36 -16.64
N ARG A 584 5.35 20.51 -16.52
CA ARG A 584 5.91 20.13 -15.21
C ARG A 584 7.39 19.79 -15.31
N THR A 585 8.08 19.93 -14.19
CA THR A 585 9.43 19.41 -14.00
C THR A 585 9.37 17.96 -13.55
N VAL A 586 10.21 17.12 -14.15
CA VAL A 586 10.41 15.71 -13.79
C VAL A 586 11.87 15.49 -13.42
N MET A 587 12.13 14.83 -12.31
CA MET A 587 13.46 14.41 -11.91
C MET A 587 13.71 12.98 -12.41
N LEU A 588 14.67 12.83 -13.31
CA LEU A 588 15.12 11.53 -13.79
C LEU A 588 16.20 10.99 -12.83
N PRO A 589 16.07 9.78 -12.27
CA PRO A 589 17.18 9.10 -11.61
C PRO A 589 18.35 8.89 -12.58
N LYS A 590 19.57 8.69 -12.06
CA LYS A 590 20.76 8.42 -12.87
C LYS A 590 20.55 7.21 -13.80
N GLY A 591 20.96 7.34 -15.05
CA GLY A 591 20.77 6.37 -16.13
C GLY A 591 20.01 7.00 -17.29
N ASN A 592 20.13 6.42 -18.46
CA ASN A 592 19.40 6.92 -19.64
C ASN A 592 17.91 6.61 -19.55
N TRP A 593 17.09 7.58 -19.92
CA TRP A 593 15.64 7.48 -19.96
C TRP A 593 15.08 7.80 -21.32
N TYR A 594 13.99 7.13 -21.68
CA TYR A 594 13.33 7.21 -22.96
C TYR A 594 11.84 7.47 -22.77
N ASP A 595 11.24 8.21 -23.70
CA ASP A 595 9.79 8.41 -23.70
C ASP A 595 9.06 7.11 -24.02
N PHE A 596 8.08 6.76 -23.19
CA PHE A 596 7.34 5.50 -23.28
C PHE A 596 6.60 5.32 -24.62
N TYR A 597 6.05 6.41 -25.17
CA TYR A 597 5.22 6.35 -26.35
C TYR A 597 6.04 6.34 -27.65
N THR A 598 7.14 7.04 -27.68
CA THR A 598 7.94 7.27 -28.88
C THR A 598 9.27 6.54 -28.90
N GLY A 599 9.79 6.10 -27.76
CA GLY A 599 11.13 5.53 -27.64
C GLY A 599 12.27 6.54 -27.80
N LYS A 600 11.98 7.84 -27.83
CA LYS A 600 13.00 8.89 -27.95
C LYS A 600 13.72 9.08 -26.63
N TYR A 601 15.04 9.33 -26.67
CA TYR A 601 15.84 9.68 -25.53
C TYR A 601 15.38 11.01 -24.92
N VAL A 602 15.30 11.09 -23.59
CA VAL A 602 14.83 12.27 -22.86
C VAL A 602 15.82 12.86 -21.85
N GLY A 603 16.77 12.08 -21.33
CA GLY A 603 17.76 12.56 -20.36
C GLY A 603 18.43 11.47 -19.53
N ASN A 604 19.35 11.89 -18.64
CA ASN A 604 20.14 11.00 -17.78
C ASN A 604 20.44 11.66 -16.41
N GLY A 605 19.66 11.33 -15.38
CA GLY A 605 19.95 11.78 -14.01
C GLY A 605 19.78 13.29 -13.79
N GLU A 606 18.95 13.94 -14.56
CA GLU A 606 18.75 15.39 -14.55
C GLU A 606 17.27 15.77 -14.41
N ARG A 607 17.03 17.03 -14.15
CA ARG A 607 15.70 17.62 -14.24
C ARG A 607 15.39 17.96 -15.70
N ILE A 608 14.23 17.53 -16.14
CA ILE A 608 13.68 17.90 -17.43
C ILE A 608 12.34 18.61 -17.25
N THR A 609 12.02 19.54 -18.14
CA THR A 609 10.69 20.15 -18.23
C THR A 609 9.95 19.50 -19.40
N VAL A 610 8.73 19.06 -19.15
CA VAL A 610 7.88 18.45 -20.16
C VAL A 610 6.54 19.18 -20.24
N SER A 611 6.04 19.35 -21.47
CA SER A 611 4.77 20.02 -21.77
C SER A 611 3.91 19.08 -22.63
N PRO A 612 3.38 17.99 -22.07
CA PRO A 612 2.58 17.04 -22.82
C PRO A 612 1.22 17.63 -23.17
N GLY A 613 0.65 17.21 -24.30
CA GLY A 613 -0.76 17.44 -24.59
C GLY A 613 -1.67 16.78 -23.58
N LEU A 614 -2.96 17.08 -23.63
CA LEU A 614 -3.96 16.48 -22.77
C LEU A 614 -4.06 14.95 -22.98
N ASP A 615 -3.73 14.47 -24.17
CA ASP A 615 -3.70 13.05 -24.54
C ASP A 615 -2.57 12.25 -23.88
N ARG A 616 -1.63 12.89 -23.19
CA ARG A 616 -0.44 12.23 -22.62
C ARG A 616 -0.29 12.45 -21.12
N ILE A 617 -0.08 11.36 -20.40
CA ILE A 617 0.58 11.38 -19.10
C ILE A 617 2.08 11.13 -19.33
N PRO A 618 2.99 11.94 -18.80
CA PRO A 618 4.42 11.66 -18.91
C PRO A 618 4.78 10.31 -18.29
N VAL A 619 5.30 9.41 -19.12
CA VAL A 619 5.85 8.12 -18.70
C VAL A 619 7.20 7.94 -19.37
N PHE A 620 8.20 7.62 -18.58
CA PHE A 620 9.57 7.40 -19.04
C PHE A 620 10.02 5.99 -18.73
N VAL A 621 10.90 5.47 -19.58
CA VAL A 621 11.34 4.08 -19.53
C VAL A 621 12.86 4.04 -19.40
N LYS A 622 13.38 3.19 -18.51
CA LYS A 622 14.83 2.96 -18.35
C LYS A 622 15.47 2.39 -19.63
N ASP A 623 16.74 2.70 -19.84
CA ASP A 623 17.55 2.08 -20.89
C ASP A 623 17.65 0.57 -20.71
N GLY A 624 17.49 -0.19 -21.79
CA GLY A 624 17.48 -1.64 -21.79
C GLY A 624 16.17 -2.27 -21.30
N ALA A 625 15.14 -1.48 -20.99
CA ALA A 625 13.87 -1.99 -20.51
C ALA A 625 13.16 -2.90 -21.50
N ILE A 626 12.60 -3.98 -20.97
CA ILE A 626 11.77 -4.94 -21.71
C ILE A 626 10.36 -4.90 -21.10
N ILE A 627 9.37 -4.48 -21.88
CA ILE A 627 7.99 -4.37 -21.44
C ILE A 627 7.13 -5.29 -22.30
N PRO A 628 6.57 -6.37 -21.73
CA PRO A 628 5.66 -7.26 -22.45
C PRO A 628 4.26 -6.64 -22.56
N PHE A 629 3.71 -6.67 -23.75
CA PHE A 629 2.34 -6.27 -24.09
C PHE A 629 1.57 -7.48 -24.62
N MET A 630 0.26 -7.44 -24.52
CA MET A 630 -0.66 -8.32 -25.23
C MET A 630 -1.61 -7.51 -26.12
N GLU A 631 -2.37 -8.18 -26.95
CA GLU A 631 -3.45 -7.53 -27.69
C GLU A 631 -4.49 -6.93 -26.74
N ALA A 632 -5.04 -5.78 -27.09
CA ALA A 632 -6.09 -5.16 -26.30
C ALA A 632 -7.31 -6.08 -26.20
N ALA A 633 -7.78 -6.32 -24.98
CA ALA A 633 -8.94 -7.15 -24.70
C ALA A 633 -9.89 -6.44 -23.72
N LEU A 634 -11.17 -6.81 -23.76
CA LEU A 634 -12.17 -6.25 -22.86
C LEU A 634 -12.18 -6.93 -21.49
N HIS A 635 -11.55 -8.10 -21.38
CA HIS A 635 -11.38 -8.85 -20.14
C HIS A 635 -9.97 -9.40 -20.02
N ALA A 636 -9.52 -9.57 -18.79
CA ALA A 636 -8.26 -10.24 -18.47
C ALA A 636 -8.27 -11.69 -18.98
N PRO A 637 -7.13 -12.24 -19.42
CA PRO A 637 -7.03 -13.60 -19.90
C PRO A 637 -7.49 -14.62 -18.84
N LYS A 638 -8.37 -15.54 -19.22
CA LYS A 638 -8.83 -16.64 -18.37
C LYS A 638 -7.73 -17.69 -18.16
N ALA A 639 -7.88 -18.52 -17.13
CA ALA A 639 -7.00 -19.66 -16.92
C ALA A 639 -6.89 -20.53 -18.19
N GLY A 640 -5.65 -20.85 -18.60
CA GLY A 640 -5.36 -21.62 -19.81
C GLY A 640 -5.50 -20.87 -21.14
N GLN A 641 -6.01 -19.66 -21.17
CA GLN A 641 -6.10 -18.85 -22.39
C GLN A 641 -4.71 -18.48 -22.88
N LYS A 642 -4.49 -18.68 -24.20
CA LYS A 642 -3.25 -18.27 -24.87
C LYS A 642 -3.30 -16.82 -25.28
N ILE A 643 -2.17 -16.12 -25.16
CA ILE A 643 -2.00 -14.72 -25.55
C ILE A 643 -0.84 -14.56 -26.52
N ASN A 644 -0.96 -13.60 -27.42
CA ASN A 644 0.11 -13.13 -28.29
C ASN A 644 0.85 -12.01 -27.58
N LEU A 645 2.17 -12.13 -27.43
CA LEU A 645 3.01 -11.12 -26.81
C LEU A 645 3.66 -10.23 -27.86
N GLU A 646 3.62 -8.92 -27.64
CA GLU A 646 4.50 -7.94 -28.26
C GLU A 646 5.52 -7.51 -27.18
N ILE A 647 6.78 -7.87 -27.36
CA ILE A 647 7.85 -7.48 -26.46
C ILE A 647 8.46 -6.17 -26.96
N ARG A 648 8.29 -5.10 -26.20
CA ARG A 648 8.89 -3.79 -26.47
C ARG A 648 10.20 -3.63 -25.74
N HIS A 649 11.24 -3.27 -26.47
CA HIS A 649 12.54 -2.91 -25.91
C HIS A 649 12.81 -1.42 -26.12
N TYR A 650 13.32 -0.77 -25.08
CA TYR A 650 13.63 0.66 -25.08
C TYR A 650 15.11 0.89 -24.86
N GLY A 651 15.65 1.88 -25.57
CA GLY A 651 17.01 2.31 -25.40
C GLY A 651 18.04 1.51 -26.20
N LYS A 652 19.30 1.69 -25.81
CA LYS A 652 20.45 1.14 -26.52
C LYS A 652 21.19 0.04 -25.72
N ALA A 653 20.95 -0.07 -24.43
CA ALA A 653 21.54 -1.11 -23.60
C ALA A 653 20.91 -2.47 -23.87
N ASP A 654 21.66 -3.53 -23.59
CA ASP A 654 21.12 -4.88 -23.52
C ASP A 654 20.03 -4.93 -22.45
N GLY A 655 19.03 -5.79 -22.63
CA GLY A 655 17.90 -5.92 -21.71
C GLY A 655 17.72 -7.34 -21.17
N ALA A 656 17.21 -7.44 -19.95
CA ALA A 656 16.81 -8.70 -19.36
C ALA A 656 15.57 -8.52 -18.52
N TYR A 657 14.59 -9.41 -18.66
CA TYR A 657 13.35 -9.41 -17.88
C TYR A 657 12.84 -10.82 -17.63
N ARG A 658 12.29 -11.07 -16.47
CA ARG A 658 11.66 -12.36 -16.14
C ARG A 658 10.16 -12.18 -16.16
N LEU A 659 9.48 -12.83 -17.09
CA LEU A 659 8.04 -12.85 -17.24
C LEU A 659 7.45 -13.98 -16.39
N TYR A 660 6.47 -13.64 -15.57
CA TYR A 660 5.74 -14.59 -14.71
C TYR A 660 4.50 -15.14 -15.38
N ASP A 661 4.18 -16.41 -15.13
CA ASP A 661 2.94 -17.05 -15.59
C ASP A 661 2.44 -18.11 -14.62
N ASP A 662 1.13 -18.14 -14.37
CA ASP A 662 0.38 -19.17 -13.66
C ASP A 662 -1.05 -19.25 -14.22
N ASP A 663 -2.01 -19.84 -13.50
CA ASP A 663 -3.40 -19.89 -13.95
C ASP A 663 -4.15 -18.55 -13.83
N GLY A 664 -3.65 -17.61 -13.04
CA GLY A 664 -4.24 -16.28 -12.83
C GLY A 664 -5.41 -16.24 -11.85
N GLU A 665 -5.77 -17.33 -11.20
CA GLU A 665 -7.00 -17.43 -10.38
C GLU A 665 -6.81 -18.14 -9.05
N THR A 666 -5.96 -19.19 -8.99
CA THR A 666 -5.85 -20.05 -7.80
C THR A 666 -4.57 -19.77 -6.98
N PHE A 667 -4.49 -20.36 -5.80
CA PHE A 667 -3.29 -20.37 -4.96
C PHE A 667 -2.32 -21.52 -5.31
N ASP A 668 -2.49 -22.20 -6.44
CA ASP A 668 -1.60 -23.30 -6.82
C ASP A 668 -0.16 -22.86 -7.07
N TYR A 669 0.09 -21.57 -7.28
CA TYR A 669 1.44 -21.02 -7.29
C TYR A 669 2.20 -21.25 -5.97
N GLU A 670 1.51 -21.26 -4.81
CA GLU A 670 2.12 -21.61 -3.52
C GLU A 670 2.61 -23.08 -3.48
N LYS A 671 2.11 -23.93 -4.36
CA LYS A 671 2.52 -25.33 -4.55
C LYS A 671 3.54 -25.49 -5.69
N GLY A 672 4.09 -24.39 -6.20
CA GLY A 672 5.06 -24.37 -7.29
C GLY A 672 4.45 -24.52 -8.69
N VAL A 673 3.13 -24.36 -8.86
CA VAL A 673 2.46 -24.40 -10.17
C VAL A 673 2.52 -23.00 -10.81
N TYR A 674 3.70 -22.61 -11.22
CA TYR A 674 3.96 -21.36 -11.95
C TYR A 674 5.22 -21.52 -12.81
N SER A 675 5.49 -20.54 -13.67
CA SER A 675 6.71 -20.48 -14.46
C SER A 675 7.28 -19.06 -14.51
N TRP A 676 8.59 -18.99 -14.73
CA TRP A 676 9.31 -17.78 -15.09
C TRP A 676 9.95 -17.98 -16.46
N ARG A 677 9.81 -16.99 -17.33
CA ARG A 677 10.39 -17.00 -18.67
C ARG A 677 11.42 -15.88 -18.79
N ASP A 678 12.68 -16.21 -18.99
CA ASP A 678 13.72 -15.23 -19.19
C ASP A 678 13.61 -14.65 -20.60
N ILE A 679 13.45 -13.34 -20.66
CA ILE A 679 13.46 -12.53 -21.88
C ILE A 679 14.76 -11.75 -21.91
N LYS A 680 15.50 -11.81 -23.03
CA LYS A 680 16.77 -11.09 -23.20
C LYS A 680 16.77 -10.38 -24.55
N VAL A 681 17.31 -9.18 -24.56
CA VAL A 681 17.65 -8.44 -25.76
C VAL A 681 19.13 -8.14 -25.73
N THR A 682 19.84 -8.55 -26.78
CA THR A 682 21.29 -8.36 -26.89
C THR A 682 21.64 -7.83 -28.28
N ARG A 683 22.82 -7.21 -28.43
CA ARG A 683 23.36 -6.77 -29.71
C ARG A 683 24.25 -7.80 -30.34
N ASP A 684 24.11 -8.01 -31.64
CA ASP A 684 25.04 -8.81 -32.44
C ASP A 684 26.34 -8.03 -32.76
N LYS A 685 27.29 -8.69 -33.41
CA LYS A 685 28.57 -8.09 -33.83
C LYS A 685 28.40 -6.92 -34.84
N LYS A 686 27.23 -6.77 -35.43
CA LYS A 686 26.87 -5.69 -36.36
C LYS A 686 26.04 -4.59 -35.70
N GLY A 687 25.87 -4.66 -34.36
CA GLY A 687 25.09 -3.70 -33.56
C GLY A 687 23.56 -3.91 -33.61
N ARG A 688 23.03 -4.93 -34.28
CA ARG A 688 21.60 -5.15 -34.41
C ARG A 688 21.05 -5.83 -33.16
N LEU A 689 19.89 -5.37 -32.68
CA LEU A 689 19.19 -5.93 -31.53
C LEU A 689 18.53 -7.28 -31.87
N HIS A 690 18.70 -8.25 -31.02
CA HIS A 690 18.07 -9.57 -31.08
C HIS A 690 17.38 -9.90 -29.76
N GLY A 691 16.10 -10.22 -29.84
CA GLY A 691 15.32 -10.68 -28.69
C GLY A 691 15.26 -12.20 -28.64
N THR A 692 15.35 -12.74 -27.43
CA THR A 692 15.18 -14.17 -27.13
C THR A 692 14.28 -14.34 -25.90
N ILE A 693 13.53 -15.44 -25.88
CA ILE A 693 12.76 -15.87 -24.72
C ILE A 693 13.10 -17.34 -24.42
N SER A 694 13.31 -17.67 -23.14
CA SER A 694 13.61 -19.04 -22.74
C SER A 694 12.47 -20.00 -23.12
N LYS A 695 12.77 -21.28 -23.33
CA LYS A 695 11.73 -22.29 -23.58
C LYS A 695 10.83 -22.45 -22.36
N ALA A 696 9.56 -22.78 -22.59
CA ALA A 696 8.66 -23.18 -21.51
C ALA A 696 9.13 -24.49 -20.88
N GLU A 697 9.13 -24.57 -19.57
CA GLU A 697 9.39 -25.81 -18.84
C GLU A 697 8.23 -26.77 -19.04
N LYS A 698 8.57 -28.06 -19.28
CA LYS A 698 7.54 -29.09 -19.48
C LYS A 698 6.70 -29.25 -18.20
N GLY A 699 5.39 -29.22 -18.33
CA GLY A 699 4.45 -29.39 -17.21
C GLY A 699 4.22 -28.12 -16.35
N LYS A 700 4.85 -27.00 -16.70
CA LYS A 700 4.61 -25.70 -16.05
C LYS A 700 3.63 -24.84 -16.87
N PRO A 701 2.91 -23.90 -16.21
CA PRO A 701 2.04 -22.95 -16.91
C PRO A 701 2.78 -22.22 -18.04
N ASN A 702 2.10 -22.06 -19.16
CA ASN A 702 2.59 -21.27 -20.30
C ASN A 702 1.40 -20.75 -21.08
N SER A 703 1.06 -19.47 -20.88
CA SER A 703 0.00 -18.77 -21.62
C SER A 703 0.46 -18.13 -22.93
N ILE A 704 1.75 -18.21 -23.30
CA ILE A 704 2.27 -17.58 -24.50
C ILE A 704 1.96 -18.43 -25.75
N ALA A 705 1.29 -17.83 -26.75
CA ALA A 705 1.06 -18.40 -28.07
C ALA A 705 2.18 -18.01 -29.03
N THR A 706 2.36 -16.71 -29.23
CA THR A 706 3.37 -16.14 -30.15
C THR A 706 4.13 -15.00 -29.47
N VAL A 707 5.30 -14.67 -30.01
CA VAL A 707 6.12 -13.54 -29.56
C VAL A 707 6.54 -12.72 -30.77
N THR A 708 6.24 -11.42 -30.73
CA THR A 708 6.73 -10.42 -31.65
C THR A 708 7.63 -9.43 -30.93
N TRP A 709 8.54 -8.77 -31.65
CA TRP A 709 9.52 -7.87 -31.07
C TRP A 709 9.37 -6.47 -31.67
N LYS A 710 9.39 -5.48 -30.81
CA LYS A 710 9.37 -4.07 -31.21
C LYS A 710 10.49 -3.31 -30.51
N PHE A 711 11.48 -2.89 -31.27
CA PHE A 711 12.56 -2.05 -30.78
C PHE A 711 12.14 -0.59 -30.91
N MET A 712 11.84 0.06 -29.78
CA MET A 712 11.17 1.36 -29.75
C MET A 712 12.12 2.52 -30.05
N THR A 713 13.40 2.40 -29.66
CA THR A 713 14.42 3.40 -29.94
C THR A 713 15.04 3.10 -31.30
N GLN A 714 14.81 3.98 -32.26
CA GLN A 714 15.47 3.93 -33.57
C GLN A 714 16.84 4.60 -33.46
N GLU A 715 17.83 4.08 -34.22
CA GLU A 715 19.18 4.64 -34.28
C GLU A 715 19.22 6.00 -34.99
#